data_103916e16f00ff480fe8fe3abed4abb5
#
_entry.id   103916e16f00ff480fe8fe3abed4abb5
#
_cell.length_a   1.000
_cell.length_b   1.000
_cell.length_c   1.000
_cell.angle_alpha   90.00
_cell.angle_beta   90.00
_cell.angle_gamma   90.00
#
_symmetry.space_group_name_H-M   'P 1'
#
loop_
_entity.id
_entity.type
_entity.pdbx_description
1 polymer ?
#
loop_
_entity_poly.entity_id
_entity_poly.type
_entity_poly.pdbx_seq_one_letter_code
_entity_poly.pdbx_strand_id
1 'polypeptide(L)'
;MITDEDVVRYENMQRRDKEYIHGQLAVEAARIQGIFPDIDTIWKIEQRDEETVQVAKRDVDITIDNWRTQLEQSSLFDSDTNLESNAATEHMEARVTPISQMWLPPNHDDVDDEMQSEPIFDINNLNDDQRRAYDIVDWHLKETVDGKQPPQLLMVIPGEGGVGKSKVIQIITENFRRHGLKEWWVKGAYTGIAASLIDGKTLHVLAGIPVRGGKQSAQTLKKLHAFWRTKRYLIIDEVSMLSRTFFAKLSQIISRAMETKEDEVFGGLNVILVGDFHQFPPVVARRSAPLYWPVNSRQDTEEDILGRKIFEQFITVVKLNKQIRVQDAIWHNVLQHIRYGNCRREHIETIRRLIITNPDCPHTDFNSSPWKDAKLVTPRHAVRNQWNSAAIKKHCKQTRRRLYICPAEDTIGGRIVTNDEKIAIMTRSKGSQSHFERGGLMKDIELAIGAEVMVTLNILTDMDVANGVRGVIEGIVLDERERVMTVTETNSIQLRYPPRYVLVKLNRTKAPSLENLPQNVIPIVPVKKTFTITKNGTKMTVTRYQLPLTLAYAFTDYRSQGQTLEPVIVDIGPPPYGRLTPFNVYVALSRGTGRDNIRLLRDFDETLLQHHPSEYLRLEDERLDSLNDSTKEIWESRRHDVY
;
A
#
# COMPACT_ATOMS: atom_id res chain seq x y z
N MET A 1 10.53 -38.76 -17.10
CA MET A 1 10.99 -37.38 -17.33
C MET A 1 9.71 -36.56 -17.50
N ILE A 2 9.49 -35.50 -16.72
CA ILE A 2 8.26 -34.67 -16.82
C ILE A 2 8.35 -33.84 -18.10
N THR A 3 7.33 -33.90 -18.93
CA THR A 3 7.23 -33.19 -20.20
C THR A 3 6.60 -31.81 -20.03
N ASP A 4 6.65 -30.93 -21.04
CA ASP A 4 5.92 -29.66 -21.05
C ASP A 4 4.40 -29.90 -21.00
N GLU A 5 3.88 -30.98 -21.60
CA GLU A 5 2.48 -31.39 -21.52
C GLU A 5 2.07 -31.72 -20.08
N ASP A 6 2.94 -32.36 -19.30
CA ASP A 6 2.67 -32.64 -17.88
C ASP A 6 2.58 -31.34 -17.06
N VAL A 7 3.39 -30.33 -17.36
CA VAL A 7 3.34 -29.01 -16.73
C VAL A 7 2.01 -28.34 -17.03
N VAL A 8 1.58 -28.33 -18.30
CA VAL A 8 0.29 -27.77 -18.74
C VAL A 8 -0.88 -28.52 -18.10
N ARG A 9 -0.79 -29.87 -18.03
CA ARG A 9 -1.79 -30.69 -17.36
C ARG A 9 -1.91 -30.34 -15.87
N TYR A 10 -0.79 -30.11 -15.20
CA TYR A 10 -0.77 -29.70 -13.80
C TYR A 10 -1.36 -28.30 -13.60
N GLU A 11 -1.06 -27.34 -14.46
CA GLU A 11 -1.67 -26.00 -14.45
C GLU A 11 -3.20 -26.10 -14.61
N ASN A 12 -3.67 -26.93 -15.55
CA ASN A 12 -5.11 -27.17 -15.73
C ASN A 12 -5.78 -27.84 -14.53
N MET A 13 -5.05 -28.70 -13.79
CA MET A 13 -5.56 -29.25 -12.52
C MET A 13 -5.72 -28.18 -11.43
N GLN A 14 -4.82 -27.19 -11.38
CA GLN A 14 -4.96 -26.08 -10.44
C GLN A 14 -6.18 -25.19 -10.73
N ARG A 15 -6.60 -25.10 -11.99
CA ARG A 15 -7.85 -24.40 -12.39
C ARG A 15 -9.11 -25.08 -11.87
N ARG A 16 -9.03 -26.29 -11.33
CA ARG A 16 -10.14 -27.00 -10.63
C ARG A 16 -10.18 -26.71 -9.13
N ASP A 17 -9.29 -25.88 -8.63
CA ASP A 17 -9.28 -25.43 -7.24
C ASP A 17 -10.53 -24.62 -6.93
N LYS A 18 -11.12 -24.83 -5.75
CA LYS A 18 -12.32 -24.12 -5.31
C LYS A 18 -12.12 -22.59 -5.26
N GLU A 19 -10.94 -22.10 -4.90
CA GLU A 19 -10.63 -20.66 -4.95
C GLU A 19 -10.63 -20.12 -6.38
N TYR A 20 -10.04 -20.87 -7.32
CA TYR A 20 -10.06 -20.50 -8.73
C TYR A 20 -11.48 -20.45 -9.28
N ILE A 21 -12.28 -21.51 -9.00
CA ILE A 21 -13.69 -21.57 -9.39
C ILE A 21 -14.50 -20.43 -8.78
N HIS A 22 -14.24 -20.11 -7.50
CA HIS A 22 -14.89 -18.98 -6.83
C HIS A 22 -14.61 -17.65 -7.52
N GLY A 23 -13.37 -17.45 -7.99
CA GLY A 23 -13.00 -16.29 -8.81
C GLY A 23 -13.73 -16.27 -10.16
N GLN A 24 -13.86 -17.42 -10.84
CA GLN A 24 -14.63 -17.53 -12.08
C GLN A 24 -16.10 -17.19 -11.88
N LEU A 25 -16.71 -17.69 -10.80
CA LEU A 25 -18.11 -17.40 -10.46
C LEU A 25 -18.33 -15.90 -10.20
N ALA A 26 -17.34 -15.19 -9.65
CA ALA A 26 -17.43 -13.75 -9.48
C ALA A 26 -17.42 -13.01 -10.83
N VAL A 27 -16.57 -13.42 -11.76
CA VAL A 27 -16.52 -12.86 -13.12
C VAL A 27 -17.81 -13.19 -13.88
N GLU A 28 -18.34 -14.41 -13.73
CA GLU A 28 -19.58 -14.80 -14.39
C GLU A 28 -20.78 -14.01 -13.85
N ALA A 29 -20.86 -13.79 -12.53
CA ALA A 29 -21.86 -12.89 -11.95
C ALA A 29 -21.75 -11.47 -12.55
N ALA A 30 -20.55 -10.98 -12.74
CA ALA A 30 -20.30 -9.69 -13.38
C ALA A 30 -20.70 -9.66 -14.87
N ARG A 31 -20.51 -10.77 -15.59
CA ARG A 31 -20.97 -10.91 -17.00
C ARG A 31 -22.47 -10.82 -17.12
N ILE A 32 -23.20 -11.56 -16.30
CA ILE A 32 -24.67 -11.55 -16.30
C ILE A 32 -25.20 -10.14 -16.06
N GLN A 33 -24.49 -9.34 -15.29
CA GLN A 33 -24.85 -7.95 -15.00
C GLN A 33 -24.29 -6.92 -16.00
N GLY A 34 -23.69 -7.37 -17.11
CA GLY A 34 -23.19 -6.50 -18.18
C GLY A 34 -21.88 -5.77 -17.86
N ILE A 35 -21.19 -6.10 -16.75
CA ILE A 35 -19.91 -5.50 -16.41
C ILE A 35 -18.81 -5.94 -17.39
N PHE A 36 -18.85 -7.20 -17.81
CA PHE A 36 -17.90 -7.78 -18.77
C PHE A 36 -18.64 -8.41 -19.97
N PRO A 37 -19.17 -7.62 -20.90
CA PRO A 37 -19.85 -8.17 -22.08
C PRO A 37 -18.83 -8.81 -23.03
N ASP A 38 -19.08 -10.06 -23.45
CA ASP A 38 -18.38 -10.76 -24.54
C ASP A 38 -16.86 -10.63 -24.59
N ILE A 39 -16.17 -10.72 -23.44
CA ILE A 39 -14.71 -10.54 -23.37
C ILE A 39 -13.91 -11.66 -24.07
N ASP A 40 -14.54 -12.77 -24.42
CA ASP A 40 -13.88 -13.90 -25.09
C ASP A 40 -14.02 -13.84 -26.62
N THR A 41 -14.74 -12.86 -27.17
CA THR A 41 -14.85 -12.69 -28.62
C THR A 41 -13.60 -11.99 -29.18
N ILE A 42 -13.17 -12.42 -30.39
CA ILE A 42 -12.06 -11.79 -31.13
C ILE A 42 -12.43 -10.34 -31.48
N TRP A 43 -11.51 -9.41 -31.30
CA TRP A 43 -11.67 -8.01 -31.69
C TRP A 43 -10.67 -7.58 -32.78
N LYS A 44 -11.05 -6.59 -33.55
CA LYS A 44 -10.19 -6.03 -34.60
C LYS A 44 -9.19 -5.07 -33.97
N ILE A 45 -7.89 -5.28 -34.23
CA ILE A 45 -6.80 -4.47 -33.68
C ILE A 45 -6.59 -3.23 -34.57
N GLU A 46 -6.33 -2.08 -33.98
CA GLU A 46 -5.86 -0.89 -34.68
C GLU A 46 -4.33 -0.90 -34.80
N GLN A 47 -3.81 -0.45 -35.94
CA GLN A 47 -2.36 -0.46 -36.25
C GLN A 47 -1.49 0.43 -35.33
N ARG A 48 -2.09 1.32 -34.54
CA ARG A 48 -1.37 2.27 -33.67
C ARG A 48 -0.54 1.65 -32.53
N ASP A 49 -0.65 0.34 -32.29
CA ASP A 49 0.18 -0.34 -31.28
C ASP A 49 1.65 -0.45 -31.67
N GLU A 50 1.99 -0.33 -32.96
CA GLU A 50 3.37 -0.50 -33.44
C GLU A 50 4.31 0.64 -33.01
N GLU A 51 3.78 1.85 -32.74
CA GLU A 51 4.57 3.00 -32.28
C GLU A 51 4.87 2.95 -30.76
N THR A 52 3.97 2.32 -29.98
CA THR A 52 4.03 2.31 -28.52
C THR A 52 4.58 1.00 -27.93
N VAL A 53 4.67 -0.04 -28.75
CA VAL A 53 5.28 -1.33 -28.39
C VAL A 53 6.46 -1.61 -29.31
N GLN A 54 7.65 -1.53 -28.78
CA GLN A 54 8.90 -1.65 -29.53
C GLN A 54 9.78 -2.78 -28.97
N VAL A 55 10.61 -3.35 -29.83
CA VAL A 55 11.70 -4.25 -29.37
C VAL A 55 12.89 -3.39 -28.97
N ALA A 56 13.54 -3.73 -27.86
CA ALA A 56 14.69 -3.01 -27.35
C ALA A 56 15.81 -2.90 -28.39
N LYS A 57 16.40 -1.71 -28.51
CA LYS A 57 17.60 -1.44 -29.33
C LYS A 57 18.86 -1.70 -28.49
N ARG A 58 20.02 -1.76 -29.16
CA ARG A 58 21.31 -2.03 -28.50
C ARG A 58 21.75 -1.01 -27.45
N ASP A 59 21.23 0.21 -27.53
CA ASP A 59 21.52 1.34 -26.65
C ASP A 59 20.53 1.47 -25.47
N VAL A 60 19.56 0.55 -25.36
CA VAL A 60 18.50 0.61 -24.33
C VAL A 60 19.05 0.62 -22.91
N ASP A 61 20.15 -0.06 -22.65
CA ASP A 61 20.78 -0.10 -21.33
C ASP A 61 21.36 1.26 -20.94
N ILE A 62 21.98 1.97 -21.87
CA ILE A 62 22.49 3.33 -21.67
C ILE A 62 21.32 4.26 -21.32
N THR A 63 20.21 4.14 -22.02
CA THR A 63 19.01 4.95 -21.74
C THR A 63 18.44 4.68 -20.34
N ILE A 64 18.36 3.40 -19.94
CA ILE A 64 17.90 3.02 -18.60
C ILE A 64 18.85 3.56 -17.51
N ASP A 65 20.16 3.45 -17.72
CA ASP A 65 21.15 3.92 -16.76
C ASP A 65 21.16 5.46 -16.65
N ASN A 66 20.93 6.18 -17.75
CA ASN A 66 20.76 7.64 -17.74
C ASN A 66 19.53 8.04 -16.91
N TRP A 67 18.38 7.41 -17.14
CA TRP A 67 17.17 7.68 -16.35
C TRP A 67 17.37 7.34 -14.86
N ARG A 68 18.04 6.22 -14.57
CA ARG A 68 18.38 5.84 -13.19
C ARG A 68 19.25 6.92 -12.53
N THR A 69 20.27 7.39 -13.23
CA THR A 69 21.17 8.45 -12.74
C THR A 69 20.40 9.75 -12.47
N GLN A 70 19.50 10.16 -13.36
CA GLN A 70 18.64 11.33 -13.16
C GLN A 70 17.75 11.18 -11.92
N LEU A 71 17.14 10.02 -11.71
CA LEU A 71 16.32 9.75 -10.53
C LEU A 71 17.16 9.73 -9.24
N GLU A 72 18.34 9.13 -9.26
CA GLU A 72 19.26 9.09 -8.11
C GLU A 72 19.78 10.48 -7.75
N GLN A 73 20.16 11.30 -8.73
CA GLN A 73 20.60 12.69 -8.51
C GLN A 73 19.49 13.53 -7.90
N SER A 74 18.26 13.41 -8.38
CA SER A 74 17.11 14.14 -7.83
C SER A 74 16.77 13.69 -6.40
N SER A 75 16.98 12.41 -6.05
CA SER A 75 16.77 11.91 -4.70
C SER A 75 17.82 12.41 -3.72
N LEU A 76 19.05 12.68 -4.18
CA LEU A 76 20.14 13.22 -3.37
C LEU A 76 19.94 14.72 -3.03
N PHE A 77 19.24 15.48 -3.87
CA PHE A 77 18.93 16.89 -3.60
C PHE A 77 17.85 17.07 -2.52
N ASP A 78 16.96 16.09 -2.32
CA ASP A 78 15.87 16.15 -1.32
C ASP A 78 16.21 15.44 0.00
N SER A 79 17.36 14.78 0.10
CA SER A 79 17.70 13.95 1.25
C SER A 79 19.13 14.12 1.73
N ASP A 80 19.32 14.87 2.79
CA ASP A 80 20.40 14.63 3.75
C ASP A 80 20.28 13.25 4.47
N THR A 81 19.45 12.34 3.98
CA THR A 81 19.14 11.06 4.61
C THR A 81 19.41 9.88 3.69
N ASN A 82 20.68 9.53 3.56
CA ASN A 82 21.20 8.33 2.89
C ASN A 82 20.85 6.99 3.62
N LEU A 83 19.63 6.81 4.11
CA LEU A 83 19.21 5.54 4.75
C LEU A 83 18.73 4.48 3.73
N GLU A 84 18.19 4.91 2.58
CA GLU A 84 17.57 4.00 1.61
C GLU A 84 18.50 3.46 0.52
N SER A 85 19.55 4.22 0.14
CA SER A 85 20.44 3.81 -0.98
C SER A 85 21.20 2.49 -0.74
N ASN A 86 21.40 2.08 0.52
CA ASN A 86 22.12 0.85 0.82
C ASN A 86 21.25 -0.41 1.02
N ALA A 87 19.94 -0.27 1.26
CA ALA A 87 19.06 -1.44 1.34
C ALA A 87 18.69 -1.99 -0.04
N ALA A 88 18.72 -1.14 -1.07
CA ALA A 88 18.49 -1.53 -2.47
C ALA A 88 19.80 -1.94 -3.18
N THR A 89 20.95 -1.35 -2.80
CA THR A 89 22.24 -1.56 -3.48
C THR A 89 22.99 -2.82 -3.05
N GLU A 90 22.77 -3.34 -1.83
CA GLU A 90 23.42 -4.60 -1.40
C GLU A 90 22.96 -5.84 -2.19
N HIS A 91 22.05 -5.70 -3.15
CA HIS A 91 21.63 -6.78 -4.04
C HIS A 91 22.05 -6.62 -5.50
N MET A 92 22.84 -5.59 -5.84
CA MET A 92 23.30 -5.34 -7.20
C MET A 92 24.83 -5.35 -7.37
N GLU A 93 25.60 -5.82 -6.40
CA GLU A 93 27.04 -5.96 -6.62
C GLU A 93 27.37 -7.17 -7.51
N ALA A 94 27.54 -6.88 -8.79
CA ALA A 94 28.48 -7.53 -9.65
C ALA A 94 29.39 -6.44 -10.25
N ARG A 95 30.54 -6.24 -9.60
CA ARG A 95 31.78 -5.58 -10.06
C ARG A 95 31.62 -4.39 -11.01
N VAL A 96 31.80 -3.18 -10.50
CA VAL A 96 32.33 -2.04 -11.23
C VAL A 96 33.36 -1.34 -10.36
N THR A 97 34.57 -1.17 -10.91
CA THR A 97 35.73 -0.45 -10.36
C THR A 97 35.43 1.05 -10.21
N PRO A 98 35.99 1.74 -9.20
CA PRO A 98 35.69 3.17 -8.98
C PRO A 98 36.48 4.05 -9.93
N ILE A 99 35.81 4.99 -10.59
CA ILE A 99 36.45 6.14 -11.23
C ILE A 99 36.16 7.37 -10.37
N SER A 100 37.21 7.87 -9.77
CA SER A 100 37.24 9.12 -9.04
C SER A 100 37.60 10.29 -9.98
N GLN A 101 37.01 11.44 -9.66
CA GLN A 101 37.46 12.80 -9.95
C GLN A 101 37.01 13.54 -11.21
N MET A 102 36.57 14.73 -10.91
CA MET A 102 36.42 15.96 -11.72
C MET A 102 35.07 16.14 -12.43
N TRP A 103 34.24 17.04 -11.88
CA TRP A 103 33.94 18.34 -12.51
C TRP A 103 33.05 19.17 -11.59
N LEU A 104 33.46 20.44 -11.37
CA LEU A 104 32.65 21.49 -10.73
C LEU A 104 31.67 22.06 -11.77
N PRO A 105 30.41 22.34 -11.39
CA PRO A 105 29.48 23.01 -12.30
C PRO A 105 29.71 24.56 -12.29
N PRO A 106 29.44 25.23 -13.42
CA PRO A 106 29.40 26.70 -13.44
C PRO A 106 28.07 27.21 -12.85
N ASN A 107 28.16 28.35 -12.17
CA ASN A 107 27.03 29.16 -11.72
C ASN A 107 26.06 29.46 -12.87
N HIS A 108 24.78 29.18 -12.66
CA HIS A 108 23.71 29.88 -13.38
C HIS A 108 22.66 30.34 -12.37
N ASP A 109 22.57 31.67 -12.30
CA ASP A 109 21.49 32.42 -11.70
C ASP A 109 20.24 32.31 -12.56
N ASP A 110 19.08 32.39 -11.88
CA ASP A 110 17.76 32.70 -12.42
C ASP A 110 17.12 31.71 -13.40
N VAL A 111 16.40 30.76 -12.85
CA VAL A 111 15.18 30.25 -13.47
C VAL A 111 14.05 30.38 -12.45
N ASP A 112 13.08 31.23 -12.79
CA ASP A 112 11.84 31.41 -12.05
C ASP A 112 11.15 30.04 -11.83
N ASP A 113 11.17 29.62 -10.57
CA ASP A 113 10.34 28.52 -10.08
C ASP A 113 8.90 29.00 -10.16
N GLU A 114 8.14 28.61 -11.20
CA GLU A 114 6.70 28.63 -11.16
C GLU A 114 6.27 27.68 -10.02
N MET A 115 6.24 28.23 -8.84
CA MET A 115 5.63 27.66 -7.65
C MET A 115 4.20 27.22 -8.03
N GLN A 116 4.00 25.94 -8.30
CA GLN A 116 2.69 25.35 -8.14
C GLN A 116 2.26 25.70 -6.72
N SER A 117 1.28 26.59 -6.60
CA SER A 117 0.71 27.03 -5.34
C SER A 117 0.21 25.78 -4.58
N GLU A 118 1.03 25.30 -3.63
CA GLU A 118 0.57 24.29 -2.69
C GLU A 118 -0.73 24.80 -2.06
N PRO A 119 -1.75 23.96 -1.88
CA PRO A 119 -3.01 24.39 -1.32
C PRO A 119 -2.74 25.05 0.02
N ILE A 120 -3.11 26.33 0.15
CA ILE A 120 -2.97 27.10 1.39
C ILE A 120 -3.84 26.39 2.43
N PHE A 121 -3.19 25.62 3.32
CA PHE A 121 -3.90 24.97 4.43
C PHE A 121 -4.30 26.04 5.43
N ASP A 122 -5.57 26.42 5.35
CA ASP A 122 -6.15 27.37 6.29
C ASP A 122 -6.60 26.62 7.57
N ILE A 123 -5.99 26.98 8.68
CA ILE A 123 -6.30 26.47 10.01
C ILE A 123 -7.79 26.72 10.36
N ASN A 124 -8.39 27.76 9.79
CA ASN A 124 -9.81 28.09 10.02
C ASN A 124 -10.78 27.06 9.40
N ASN A 125 -10.30 26.22 8.48
CA ASN A 125 -11.06 25.13 7.87
C ASN A 125 -11.02 23.83 8.66
N LEU A 126 -10.43 23.82 9.86
CA LEU A 126 -10.45 22.67 10.77
C LEU A 126 -11.73 22.67 11.59
N ASN A 127 -12.32 21.47 11.76
CA ASN A 127 -13.38 21.30 12.76
C ASN A 127 -12.79 21.28 14.19
N ASP A 128 -13.66 21.33 15.19
CA ASP A 128 -13.26 21.49 16.60
C ASP A 128 -12.28 20.39 17.07
N ASP A 129 -12.53 19.12 16.73
CA ASP A 129 -11.63 18.02 17.10
C ASP A 129 -10.29 18.12 16.38
N GLN A 130 -10.30 18.40 15.08
CA GLN A 130 -9.09 18.60 14.30
C GLN A 130 -8.29 19.80 14.79
N ARG A 131 -9.00 20.88 15.13
CA ARG A 131 -8.40 22.09 15.70
C ARG A 131 -7.76 21.82 17.06
N ARG A 132 -8.44 21.10 17.93
CA ARG A 132 -7.90 20.71 19.25
C ARG A 132 -6.63 19.86 19.10
N ALA A 133 -6.61 18.89 18.18
CA ALA A 133 -5.44 18.08 17.91
C ALA A 133 -4.25 18.93 17.43
N TYR A 134 -4.49 19.87 16.52
CA TYR A 134 -3.48 20.82 16.05
C TYR A 134 -2.99 21.74 17.17
N ASP A 135 -3.91 22.37 17.92
CA ASP A 135 -3.59 23.35 18.96
C ASP A 135 -2.73 22.74 20.08
N ILE A 136 -2.97 21.48 20.47
CA ILE A 136 -2.13 20.77 21.46
C ILE A 136 -0.70 20.62 20.97
N VAL A 137 -0.51 20.21 19.71
CA VAL A 137 0.83 20.03 19.12
C VAL A 137 1.52 21.38 18.92
N ASP A 138 0.80 22.39 18.46
CA ASP A 138 1.31 23.76 18.28
C ASP A 138 1.77 24.39 19.60
N TRP A 139 0.95 24.26 20.65
CA TRP A 139 1.32 24.69 21.99
C TRP A 139 2.60 24.00 22.48
N HIS A 140 2.67 22.66 22.35
CA HIS A 140 3.83 21.89 22.75
C HIS A 140 5.09 22.29 21.96
N LEU A 141 4.93 22.57 20.66
CA LEU A 141 6.02 23.05 19.81
C LEU A 141 6.52 24.40 20.27
N LYS A 142 5.63 25.36 20.54
CA LYS A 142 5.97 26.71 21.01
C LYS A 142 6.72 26.66 22.34
N GLU A 143 6.22 25.90 23.31
CA GLU A 143 6.90 25.72 24.60
C GLU A 143 8.32 25.15 24.43
N THR A 144 8.50 24.22 23.47
CA THR A 144 9.80 23.61 23.17
C THR A 144 10.75 24.65 22.50
N VAL A 145 10.25 25.45 21.57
CA VAL A 145 11.01 26.50 20.87
C VAL A 145 11.42 27.62 21.84
N ASP A 146 10.55 27.97 22.78
CA ASP A 146 10.82 28.97 23.82
C ASP A 146 11.85 28.50 24.87
N GLY A 147 12.42 27.29 24.71
CA GLY A 147 13.40 26.73 25.65
C GLY A 147 12.81 26.16 26.92
N LYS A 148 11.49 26.14 27.06
CA LYS A 148 10.81 25.41 28.10
C LYS A 148 10.91 23.92 27.81
N GLN A 149 10.89 23.08 28.83
CA GLN A 149 10.94 21.64 28.69
C GLN A 149 9.55 21.02 29.02
N PRO A 150 8.60 21.09 28.07
CA PRO A 150 7.30 20.47 28.29
C PRO A 150 7.48 18.94 28.44
N PRO A 151 6.60 18.25 29.17
CA PRO A 151 6.61 16.80 29.25
C PRO A 151 6.52 16.16 27.87
N GLN A 152 7.16 14.99 27.68
CA GLN A 152 7.10 14.24 26.43
C GLN A 152 5.64 14.10 25.95
N LEU A 153 5.36 14.49 24.71
CA LEU A 153 4.04 14.34 24.10
C LEU A 153 3.87 12.94 23.51
N LEU A 154 3.11 12.09 24.17
CA LEU A 154 2.67 10.79 23.68
C LEU A 154 1.15 10.87 23.40
N MET A 155 0.81 11.06 22.11
CA MET A 155 -0.54 11.41 21.67
C MET A 155 -1.14 10.37 20.73
N VAL A 156 -2.45 10.11 20.85
CA VAL A 156 -3.21 9.31 19.90
C VAL A 156 -4.29 10.17 19.26
N ILE A 157 -4.39 10.13 17.93
CA ILE A 157 -5.46 10.75 17.15
C ILE A 157 -6.26 9.64 16.45
N PRO A 158 -7.17 8.97 17.17
CA PRO A 158 -7.99 7.93 16.58
C PRO A 158 -9.16 8.54 15.80
N GLY A 159 -9.61 7.85 14.76
CA GLY A 159 -10.78 8.26 13.99
C GLY A 159 -11.03 7.35 12.82
N GLU A 160 -12.28 7.25 12.39
CA GLU A 160 -12.66 6.42 11.25
C GLU A 160 -12.09 6.92 9.91
N GLY A 161 -12.23 6.10 8.86
CA GLY A 161 -11.86 6.52 7.51
C GLY A 161 -12.71 7.71 7.05
N GLY A 162 -12.08 8.82 6.63
CA GLY A 162 -12.77 9.99 6.10
C GLY A 162 -13.02 11.15 7.06
N VAL A 163 -12.54 11.08 8.32
CA VAL A 163 -12.62 12.18 9.29
C VAL A 163 -11.50 13.22 9.16
N GLY A 164 -10.63 13.08 8.14
CA GLY A 164 -9.59 14.06 7.85
C GLY A 164 -8.30 13.91 8.67
N LYS A 165 -7.94 12.71 9.12
CA LYS A 165 -6.66 12.43 9.81
C LYS A 165 -5.44 12.95 9.04
N SER A 166 -5.36 12.63 7.76
CA SER A 166 -4.23 13.06 6.90
C SER A 166 -4.16 14.58 6.77
N LYS A 167 -5.31 15.30 6.78
CA LYS A 167 -5.37 16.76 6.81
C LYS A 167 -4.74 17.30 8.09
N VAL A 168 -5.03 16.70 9.25
CA VAL A 168 -4.41 17.09 10.52
C VAL A 168 -2.90 16.89 10.48
N ILE A 169 -2.41 15.75 9.96
CA ILE A 169 -0.97 15.50 9.78
C ILE A 169 -0.33 16.59 8.90
N GLN A 170 -0.96 16.92 7.78
CA GLN A 170 -0.44 17.92 6.84
C GLN A 170 -0.35 19.31 7.49
N ILE A 171 -1.39 19.74 8.19
CA ILE A 171 -1.40 21.06 8.87
C ILE A 171 -0.38 21.11 9.98
N ILE A 172 -0.24 20.06 10.79
CA ILE A 172 0.80 19.96 11.82
C ILE A 172 2.19 20.12 11.18
N THR A 173 2.48 19.38 10.11
CA THR A 173 3.79 19.40 9.46
C THR A 173 4.06 20.71 8.73
N GLU A 174 3.03 21.37 8.19
CA GLU A 174 3.14 22.70 7.63
C GLU A 174 3.47 23.76 8.71
N ASN A 175 2.90 23.61 9.91
CA ASN A 175 3.25 24.48 11.04
C ASN A 175 4.75 24.41 11.38
N PHE A 176 5.33 23.22 11.44
CA PHE A 176 6.76 23.04 11.64
C PHE A 176 7.59 23.71 10.52
N ARG A 177 7.13 23.59 9.25
CA ARG A 177 7.80 24.21 8.11
C ARG A 177 7.81 25.73 8.22
N ARG A 178 6.71 26.36 8.60
CA ARG A 178 6.58 27.81 8.83
C ARG A 178 7.51 28.33 9.92
N HIS A 179 7.82 27.51 10.92
CA HIS A 179 8.78 27.85 11.95
C HIS A 179 10.24 27.53 11.57
N GLY A 180 10.52 27.09 10.34
CA GLY A 180 11.85 26.68 9.89
C GLY A 180 12.35 25.37 10.52
N LEU A 181 11.47 24.55 11.10
CA LEU A 181 11.79 23.35 11.88
C LEU A 181 11.55 22.06 11.09
N LYS A 182 11.76 22.05 9.78
CA LYS A 182 11.59 20.89 8.91
C LYS A 182 12.36 19.66 9.42
N GLU A 183 13.54 19.87 10.00
CA GLU A 183 14.40 18.80 10.50
C GLU A 183 13.90 18.16 11.81
N TRP A 184 12.99 18.78 12.55
CA TRP A 184 12.56 18.32 13.87
C TRP A 184 11.55 17.18 13.83
N TRP A 185 10.88 16.99 12.72
CA TRP A 185 9.84 15.97 12.60
C TRP A 185 10.14 14.94 11.52
N VAL A 186 9.52 13.78 11.68
CA VAL A 186 9.50 12.71 10.69
C VAL A 186 8.16 12.03 10.69
N LYS A 187 7.68 11.65 9.51
CA LYS A 187 6.43 10.90 9.31
C LYS A 187 6.76 9.45 8.94
N GLY A 188 6.04 8.53 9.54
CA GLY A 188 6.15 7.12 9.23
C GLY A 188 4.80 6.43 9.14
N ALA A 189 4.73 5.34 8.36
CA ALA A 189 3.61 4.44 8.35
C ALA A 189 4.08 2.99 8.18
N TYR A 190 3.22 2.03 8.52
CA TYR A 190 3.59 0.63 8.42
C TYR A 190 3.72 0.15 6.98
N THR A 191 2.90 0.65 6.06
CA THR A 191 2.90 0.28 4.64
C THR A 191 3.45 1.40 3.75
N GLY A 192 3.99 1.03 2.58
CA GLY A 192 4.50 2.01 1.61
C GLY A 192 3.40 2.95 1.09
N ILE A 193 2.19 2.44 0.87
CA ILE A 193 1.04 3.26 0.43
C ILE A 193 0.71 4.33 1.47
N ALA A 194 0.54 3.92 2.73
CA ALA A 194 0.22 4.85 3.80
C ALA A 194 1.34 5.88 4.01
N ALA A 195 2.59 5.45 3.95
CA ALA A 195 3.76 6.34 4.04
C ALA A 195 3.76 7.39 2.92
N SER A 196 3.52 6.98 1.68
CA SER A 196 3.43 7.88 0.53
C SER A 196 2.28 8.88 0.64
N LEU A 197 1.10 8.46 1.16
CA LEU A 197 -0.05 9.35 1.32
C LEU A 197 0.18 10.51 2.29
N ILE A 198 1.04 10.31 3.29
CA ILE A 198 1.41 11.35 4.27
C ILE A 198 2.76 12.00 3.97
N ASP A 199 3.36 11.68 2.84
CA ASP A 199 4.70 12.17 2.50
C ASP A 199 5.75 11.78 3.56
N GLY A 200 5.75 10.51 3.94
CA GLY A 200 6.59 9.91 4.96
C GLY A 200 7.35 8.68 4.47
N LYS A 201 8.03 8.00 5.38
CA LYS A 201 8.78 6.76 5.12
C LYS A 201 8.13 5.56 5.80
N THR A 202 8.43 4.34 5.32
CA THR A 202 7.97 3.16 6.06
C THR A 202 8.72 3.04 7.39
N LEU A 203 8.02 2.60 8.44
CA LEU A 203 8.62 2.41 9.76
C LEU A 203 9.81 1.42 9.74
N HIS A 204 9.80 0.46 8.83
CA HIS A 204 10.91 -0.48 8.63
C HIS A 204 12.18 0.24 8.17
N VAL A 205 12.05 1.20 7.26
CA VAL A 205 13.16 2.05 6.78
C VAL A 205 13.63 2.97 7.91
N LEU A 206 12.72 3.65 8.59
CA LEU A 206 13.04 4.55 9.71
C LEU A 206 13.76 3.84 10.86
N ALA A 207 13.44 2.55 11.07
CA ALA A 207 14.09 1.72 12.08
C ALA A 207 15.34 1.00 11.56
N GLY A 208 15.65 1.08 10.27
CA GLY A 208 16.76 0.32 9.67
C GLY A 208 16.63 -1.19 9.90
N ILE A 209 15.41 -1.72 9.89
CA ILE A 209 15.15 -3.15 10.14
C ILE A 209 15.45 -3.92 8.86
N PRO A 210 16.42 -4.88 8.87
CA PRO A 210 16.72 -5.68 7.70
C PRO A 210 15.51 -6.52 7.27
N VAL A 211 15.20 -6.53 5.96
CA VAL A 211 14.05 -7.27 5.39
C VAL A 211 14.12 -8.78 5.69
N ARG A 212 15.33 -9.34 5.88
CA ARG A 212 15.53 -10.77 6.17
C ARG A 212 15.64 -11.10 7.66
N GLY A 213 15.44 -10.11 8.53
CA GLY A 213 15.70 -10.26 9.95
C GLY A 213 17.20 -10.27 10.29
N GLY A 214 17.54 -10.09 11.54
CA GLY A 214 18.93 -10.06 12.03
C GLY A 214 19.21 -8.81 12.85
N LYS A 215 20.41 -8.72 13.38
CA LYS A 215 20.90 -7.53 14.11
C LYS A 215 21.34 -6.47 13.09
N GLN A 216 21.13 -5.21 13.42
CA GLN A 216 21.61 -4.08 12.65
C GLN A 216 23.14 -4.04 12.62
N SER A 217 23.73 -3.68 11.49
CA SER A 217 25.18 -3.47 11.39
C SER A 217 25.59 -2.21 12.15
N ALA A 218 26.86 -2.15 12.58
CA ALA A 218 27.43 -0.95 13.23
C ALA A 218 27.31 0.28 12.30
N GLN A 219 27.44 0.10 11.00
CA GLN A 219 27.26 1.16 10.02
C GLN A 219 25.81 1.66 9.97
N THR A 220 24.84 0.75 10.00
CA THR A 220 23.40 1.11 10.06
C THR A 220 23.10 1.89 11.33
N LEU A 221 23.65 1.47 12.49
CA LEU A 221 23.45 2.19 13.75
C LEU A 221 24.03 3.62 13.70
N LYS A 222 25.22 3.82 13.13
CA LYS A 222 25.79 5.17 12.94
C LYS A 222 24.90 6.06 12.07
N LYS A 223 24.32 5.52 10.99
CA LYS A 223 23.39 6.26 10.14
C LYS A 223 22.10 6.61 10.89
N LEU A 224 21.55 5.66 11.65
CA LEU A 224 20.36 5.89 12.47
C LEU A 224 20.64 6.98 13.53
N HIS A 225 21.79 6.93 14.19
CA HIS A 225 22.18 7.97 15.15
C HIS A 225 22.24 9.36 14.49
N ALA A 226 22.92 9.49 13.34
CA ALA A 226 23.00 10.75 12.60
C ALA A 226 21.61 11.28 12.20
N PHE A 227 20.70 10.39 11.83
CA PHE A 227 19.33 10.74 11.45
C PHE A 227 18.47 11.16 12.64
N TRP A 228 18.41 10.34 13.70
CA TRP A 228 17.47 10.54 14.81
C TRP A 228 17.87 11.68 15.75
N ARG A 229 19.16 11.97 15.92
CA ARG A 229 19.65 13.03 16.85
C ARG A 229 19.06 14.42 16.58
N THR A 230 18.64 14.72 15.35
CA THR A 230 18.03 16.00 14.98
C THR A 230 16.51 16.00 15.14
N LYS A 231 15.90 14.84 15.28
CA LYS A 231 14.44 14.71 15.37
C LYS A 231 13.93 14.98 16.79
N ARG A 232 12.74 15.54 16.87
CA ARG A 232 12.03 15.84 18.12
C ARG A 232 10.62 15.25 18.12
N TYR A 233 10.03 15.01 16.92
CA TYR A 233 8.66 14.51 16.77
C TYR A 233 8.62 13.39 15.74
N LEU A 234 7.88 12.32 16.08
CA LEU A 234 7.57 11.21 15.18
C LEU A 234 6.06 11.10 15.04
N ILE A 235 5.56 11.21 13.82
CA ILE A 235 4.15 10.98 13.49
C ILE A 235 4.03 9.60 12.83
N ILE A 236 3.18 8.74 13.38
CA ILE A 236 2.95 7.38 12.86
C ILE A 236 1.49 7.28 12.41
N ASP A 237 1.27 7.10 11.11
CA ASP A 237 -0.05 6.85 10.54
C ASP A 237 -0.33 5.34 10.40
N GLU A 238 -1.61 4.98 10.25
CA GLU A 238 -2.13 3.60 10.16
C GLU A 238 -1.70 2.73 11.36
N VAL A 239 -1.86 3.27 12.57
CA VAL A 239 -1.45 2.63 13.82
C VAL A 239 -2.07 1.25 14.05
N SER A 240 -3.24 0.97 13.46
CA SER A 240 -3.92 -0.33 13.59
C SER A 240 -3.07 -1.53 13.15
N MET A 241 -2.17 -1.31 12.20
CA MET A 241 -1.29 -2.35 11.65
C MET A 241 -0.06 -2.64 12.52
N LEU A 242 0.16 -1.86 13.58
CA LEU A 242 1.30 -2.07 14.47
C LEU A 242 1.04 -3.19 15.48
N SER A 243 1.98 -4.13 15.56
CA SER A 243 1.98 -5.11 16.64
C SER A 243 2.73 -4.60 17.86
N ARG A 244 2.37 -5.12 19.03
CA ARG A 244 3.09 -4.84 20.28
C ARG A 244 4.59 -5.09 20.15
N THR A 245 4.98 -6.24 19.61
CA THR A 245 6.38 -6.61 19.38
C THR A 245 7.11 -5.61 18.48
N PHE A 246 6.49 -5.21 17.35
CA PHE A 246 7.11 -4.25 16.43
C PHE A 246 7.23 -2.88 17.08
N PHE A 247 6.22 -2.45 17.81
CA PHE A 247 6.20 -1.15 18.49
C PHE A 247 7.28 -1.03 19.57
N ALA A 248 7.46 -2.10 20.38
CA ALA A 248 8.57 -2.19 21.34
C ALA A 248 9.94 -2.09 20.65
N LYS A 249 10.15 -2.88 19.59
CA LYS A 249 11.40 -2.85 18.81
C LYS A 249 11.68 -1.48 18.20
N LEU A 250 10.65 -0.82 17.64
CA LEU A 250 10.78 0.52 17.08
C LEU A 250 11.24 1.51 18.16
N SER A 251 10.60 1.50 19.34
CA SER A 251 10.99 2.33 20.47
C SER A 251 12.44 2.07 20.90
N GLN A 252 12.83 0.81 21.11
CA GLN A 252 14.18 0.44 21.50
C GLN A 252 15.26 0.85 20.48
N ILE A 253 14.97 0.70 19.18
CA ILE A 253 15.89 1.11 18.12
C ILE A 253 16.10 2.62 18.15
N ILE A 254 15.02 3.39 18.29
CA ILE A 254 15.09 4.86 18.36
C ILE A 254 15.84 5.29 19.62
N SER A 255 15.54 4.72 20.79
CA SER A 255 16.26 5.04 22.06
C SER A 255 17.77 4.79 21.92
N ARG A 256 18.16 3.65 21.31
CA ARG A 256 19.59 3.37 21.03
C ARG A 256 20.20 4.36 20.05
N ALA A 257 19.45 4.76 19.01
CA ALA A 257 19.92 5.73 18.03
C ALA A 257 20.05 7.14 18.62
N MET A 258 19.25 7.47 19.62
CA MET A 258 19.32 8.74 20.38
C MET A 258 20.36 8.72 21.52
N GLU A 259 20.99 7.56 21.78
CA GLU A 259 21.92 7.36 22.91
C GLU A 259 21.30 7.68 24.28
N THR A 260 20.00 7.50 24.40
CA THR A 260 19.27 7.68 25.65
C THR A 260 19.16 6.37 26.43
N LYS A 261 18.67 6.44 27.66
CA LYS A 261 18.43 5.24 28.47
C LYS A 261 17.41 4.34 27.79
N GLU A 262 17.61 3.03 27.85
CA GLU A 262 16.69 2.05 27.23
C GLU A 262 15.25 2.15 27.77
N ASP A 263 15.07 2.70 28.96
CA ASP A 263 13.78 2.92 29.62
C ASP A 263 13.03 4.14 29.12
N GLU A 264 13.68 5.07 28.40
CA GLU A 264 13.01 6.22 27.82
C GLU A 264 12.23 5.82 26.58
N VAL A 265 10.91 5.96 26.63
CA VAL A 265 10.01 5.64 25.53
C VAL A 265 10.40 6.45 24.29
N PHE A 266 10.73 5.76 23.19
CA PHE A 266 11.22 6.37 21.95
C PHE A 266 12.40 7.35 22.13
N GLY A 267 13.25 7.14 23.17
CA GLY A 267 14.37 8.01 23.43
C GLY A 267 13.99 9.45 23.75
N GLY A 268 12.84 9.67 24.36
CA GLY A 268 12.34 11.00 24.68
C GLY A 268 11.69 11.76 23.52
N LEU A 269 11.55 11.15 22.32
CA LEU A 269 10.83 11.78 21.20
C LEU A 269 9.35 11.96 21.53
N ASN A 270 8.78 13.06 21.07
CA ASN A 270 7.33 13.24 21.04
C ASN A 270 6.73 12.38 19.95
N VAL A 271 5.74 11.56 20.26
CA VAL A 271 5.16 10.60 19.32
C VAL A 271 3.66 10.80 19.18
N ILE A 272 3.22 10.95 17.94
CA ILE A 272 1.80 11.12 17.58
C ILE A 272 1.36 9.91 16.76
N LEU A 273 0.49 9.09 17.32
CA LEU A 273 -0.11 7.93 16.67
C LEU A 273 -1.43 8.34 16.02
N VAL A 274 -1.58 8.04 14.75
CA VAL A 274 -2.78 8.38 13.97
C VAL A 274 -3.35 7.12 13.32
N GLY A 275 -4.66 6.94 13.31
CA GLY A 275 -5.26 5.81 12.60
C GLY A 275 -6.63 5.39 13.11
N ASP A 276 -7.02 4.16 12.76
CA ASP A 276 -8.32 3.59 13.05
C ASP A 276 -8.19 2.12 13.47
N PHE A 277 -8.33 1.82 14.75
CA PHE A 277 -8.21 0.45 15.27
C PHE A 277 -9.30 -0.53 14.77
N HIS A 278 -10.37 -0.04 14.16
CA HIS A 278 -11.38 -0.87 13.51
C HIS A 278 -11.03 -1.24 12.06
N GLN A 279 -9.92 -0.70 11.52
CA GLN A 279 -9.34 -1.18 10.28
C GLN A 279 -8.43 -2.38 10.55
N PHE A 280 -7.70 -2.87 9.53
CA PHE A 280 -6.96 -4.12 9.69
C PHE A 280 -5.97 -4.10 10.86
N PRO A 281 -6.05 -5.10 11.73
CA PRO A 281 -5.04 -5.34 12.75
C PRO A 281 -3.72 -5.83 12.10
N PRO A 282 -2.63 -5.97 12.86
CA PRO A 282 -1.36 -6.46 12.36
C PRO A 282 -1.51 -7.79 11.63
N VAL A 283 -0.93 -7.87 10.43
CA VAL A 283 -0.88 -9.12 9.66
C VAL A 283 0.23 -10.00 10.21
N VAL A 284 -0.11 -10.98 11.03
CA VAL A 284 0.92 -11.75 11.68
C VAL A 284 0.74 -13.23 11.58
N ALA A 285 1.89 -13.87 11.32
CA ALA A 285 2.10 -15.26 11.68
C ALA A 285 2.02 -15.42 13.21
N ARG A 286 0.96 -16.01 13.69
CA ARG A 286 0.71 -16.65 15.01
C ARG A 286 1.10 -15.94 16.34
N ARG A 287 1.85 -14.85 16.39
CA ARG A 287 2.41 -14.30 17.65
C ARG A 287 2.41 -12.79 17.86
N SER A 288 1.91 -11.95 16.99
CA SER A 288 1.90 -10.51 17.29
C SER A 288 0.50 -9.96 17.45
N ALA A 289 0.18 -9.63 18.67
CA ALA A 289 -1.07 -9.02 19.05
C ALA A 289 -1.10 -7.52 18.68
N PRO A 290 -2.27 -6.96 18.35
CA PRO A 290 -2.48 -5.52 18.25
C PRO A 290 -2.07 -4.78 19.53
N LEU A 291 -1.81 -3.49 19.42
CA LEU A 291 -1.39 -2.64 20.55
C LEU A 291 -2.39 -2.67 21.71
N TYR A 292 -3.68 -2.74 21.38
CA TYR A 292 -4.77 -2.71 22.39
C TYR A 292 -5.02 -4.04 23.11
N TRP A 293 -4.40 -5.16 22.69
CA TRP A 293 -4.59 -6.43 23.41
C TRP A 293 -3.93 -6.38 24.80
N PRO A 294 -4.61 -6.89 25.84
CA PRO A 294 -4.05 -6.97 27.18
C PRO A 294 -2.84 -7.90 27.23
N VAL A 295 -2.01 -7.74 28.26
CA VAL A 295 -0.88 -8.62 28.49
C VAL A 295 -1.34 -10.01 28.93
N ASN A 296 -0.79 -11.05 28.29
CA ASN A 296 -0.96 -12.43 28.68
C ASN A 296 0.41 -13.02 29.09
N SER A 297 0.71 -13.01 30.38
CA SER A 297 2.00 -13.43 30.92
C SER A 297 2.43 -14.87 30.58
N ARG A 298 1.49 -15.73 30.14
CA ARG A 298 1.79 -17.13 29.76
C ARG A 298 2.18 -17.29 28.29
N GLN A 299 1.85 -16.32 27.44
CA GLN A 299 2.02 -16.44 25.98
C GLN A 299 2.85 -15.32 25.37
N ASP A 300 2.91 -14.17 26.03
CA ASP A 300 3.56 -12.97 25.53
C ASP A 300 5.08 -13.02 25.76
N THR A 301 5.81 -12.51 24.78
CA THR A 301 7.25 -12.26 24.92
C THR A 301 7.51 -10.98 25.72
N GLU A 302 8.75 -10.75 26.13
CA GLU A 302 9.14 -9.51 26.82
C GLU A 302 8.85 -8.28 25.95
N GLU A 303 9.09 -8.39 24.63
CA GLU A 303 8.76 -7.31 23.69
C GLU A 303 7.25 -7.09 23.58
N ASP A 304 6.42 -8.14 23.64
CA ASP A 304 4.96 -7.97 23.63
C ASP A 304 4.48 -7.21 24.87
N ILE A 305 5.02 -7.56 26.04
CA ILE A 305 4.70 -6.89 27.31
C ILE A 305 5.18 -5.44 27.28
N LEU A 306 6.41 -5.21 26.82
CA LEU A 306 6.97 -3.86 26.69
C LEU A 306 6.16 -2.99 25.72
N GLY A 307 5.79 -3.55 24.57
CA GLY A 307 4.99 -2.81 23.57
C GLY A 307 3.64 -2.36 24.12
N ARG A 308 2.97 -3.19 24.94
CA ARG A 308 1.73 -2.78 25.61
C ARG A 308 2.00 -1.69 26.65
N LYS A 309 3.02 -1.84 27.48
CA LYS A 309 3.40 -0.83 28.49
C LYS A 309 3.74 0.53 27.86
N ILE A 310 4.42 0.53 26.71
CA ILE A 310 4.71 1.75 25.96
C ILE A 310 3.40 2.38 25.45
N PHE A 311 2.50 1.58 24.87
CA PHE A 311 1.24 2.09 24.34
C PHE A 311 0.32 2.68 25.43
N GLU A 312 0.32 2.10 26.62
CA GLU A 312 -0.45 2.59 27.76
C GLU A 312 -0.02 3.99 28.25
N GLN A 313 1.19 4.43 27.90
CA GLN A 313 1.68 5.79 28.23
C GLN A 313 1.10 6.87 27.31
N PHE A 314 0.46 6.47 26.20
CA PHE A 314 -0.24 7.40 25.31
C PHE A 314 -1.58 7.78 25.91
N ILE A 315 -1.55 8.80 26.78
CA ILE A 315 -2.73 9.27 27.53
C ILE A 315 -3.35 10.54 26.95
N THR A 316 -2.65 11.29 26.11
CA THR A 316 -3.22 12.42 25.39
C THR A 316 -3.98 11.90 24.17
N VAL A 317 -5.30 12.02 24.17
CA VAL A 317 -6.15 11.46 23.11
C VAL A 317 -7.05 12.54 22.53
N VAL A 318 -7.08 12.67 21.20
CA VAL A 318 -8.05 13.52 20.50
C VAL A 318 -8.75 12.70 19.43
N LYS A 319 -9.97 12.25 19.73
CA LYS A 319 -10.78 11.45 18.81
C LYS A 319 -11.44 12.37 17.78
N LEU A 320 -11.23 12.04 16.48
CA LEU A 320 -11.87 12.76 15.38
C LEU A 320 -13.19 12.09 15.04
N ASN A 321 -14.30 12.76 15.30
CA ASN A 321 -15.64 12.20 15.15
C ASN A 321 -16.37 12.67 13.88
N LYS A 322 -16.09 13.89 13.39
CA LYS A 322 -16.82 14.46 12.27
C LYS A 322 -16.43 13.82 10.94
N GLN A 323 -17.35 13.04 10.37
CA GLN A 323 -17.20 12.46 9.03
C GLN A 323 -17.24 13.57 7.95
N ILE A 324 -16.27 13.55 7.03
CA ILE A 324 -16.13 14.54 5.95
C ILE A 324 -16.34 13.86 4.58
N ARG A 325 -15.86 12.63 4.42
CA ARG A 325 -15.88 11.90 3.16
C ARG A 325 -17.26 11.35 2.82
N VAL A 326 -17.93 10.73 3.78
CA VAL A 326 -19.25 10.14 3.61
C VAL A 326 -20.32 11.17 3.90
N GLN A 327 -20.94 11.70 2.84
CA GLN A 327 -22.00 12.73 2.94
C GLN A 327 -23.41 12.14 3.04
N ASP A 328 -23.60 10.89 2.59
CA ASP A 328 -24.85 10.15 2.74
C ASP A 328 -25.06 9.75 4.21
N ALA A 329 -25.94 10.44 4.90
CA ALA A 329 -26.20 10.23 6.33
C ALA A 329 -26.70 8.80 6.64
N ILE A 330 -27.47 8.19 5.73
CA ILE A 330 -27.95 6.81 5.91
C ILE A 330 -26.78 5.85 5.79
N TRP A 331 -25.91 6.04 4.78
CA TRP A 331 -24.75 5.21 4.60
C TRP A 331 -23.75 5.36 5.75
N HIS A 332 -23.53 6.58 6.22
CA HIS A 332 -22.71 6.83 7.39
C HIS A 332 -23.23 6.08 8.62
N ASN A 333 -24.54 6.15 8.87
CA ASN A 333 -25.18 5.42 9.98
C ASN A 333 -24.95 3.90 9.84
N VAL A 334 -25.11 3.33 8.64
CA VAL A 334 -24.84 1.93 8.36
C VAL A 334 -23.38 1.58 8.67
N LEU A 335 -22.42 2.37 8.19
CA LEU A 335 -20.99 2.15 8.44
C LEU A 335 -20.65 2.19 9.94
N GLN A 336 -21.25 3.08 10.71
CA GLN A 336 -21.09 3.13 12.16
C GLN A 336 -21.55 1.82 12.83
N HIS A 337 -22.72 1.31 12.42
CA HIS A 337 -23.23 0.05 12.97
C HIS A 337 -22.37 -1.17 12.55
N ILE A 338 -21.84 -1.17 11.33
CA ILE A 338 -20.88 -2.20 10.87
C ILE A 338 -19.60 -2.14 11.73
N ARG A 339 -19.09 -0.94 11.96
CA ARG A 339 -17.88 -0.72 12.74
C ARG A 339 -17.93 -1.34 14.12
N TYR A 340 -19.08 -1.21 14.79
CA TYR A 340 -19.29 -1.74 16.14
C TYR A 340 -19.98 -3.12 16.17
N GLY A 341 -20.29 -3.70 15.02
CA GLY A 341 -20.89 -5.03 14.93
C GLY A 341 -22.29 -5.10 15.56
N ASN A 342 -23.05 -4.03 15.48
CA ASN A 342 -24.39 -3.91 16.06
C ASN A 342 -25.47 -3.57 15.02
N CYS A 343 -25.28 -4.03 13.79
CA CYS A 343 -26.25 -3.85 12.71
C CYS A 343 -27.58 -4.47 13.05
N ARG A 344 -28.64 -3.67 12.87
CA ARG A 344 -30.03 -4.11 12.95
C ARG A 344 -30.52 -4.55 11.55
N ARG A 345 -31.69 -5.16 11.49
CA ARG A 345 -32.32 -5.63 10.24
C ARG A 345 -32.39 -4.51 9.18
N GLU A 346 -32.76 -3.31 9.54
CA GLU A 346 -32.86 -2.15 8.65
C GLU A 346 -31.53 -1.81 7.96
N HIS A 347 -30.39 -1.92 8.70
CA HIS A 347 -29.05 -1.69 8.15
C HIS A 347 -28.68 -2.80 7.16
N ILE A 348 -28.95 -4.06 7.52
CA ILE A 348 -28.70 -5.24 6.68
C ILE A 348 -29.52 -5.15 5.38
N GLU A 349 -30.79 -4.79 5.46
CA GLU A 349 -31.66 -4.59 4.30
C GLU A 349 -31.16 -3.43 3.42
N THR A 350 -30.65 -2.34 4.02
CA THR A 350 -30.03 -1.23 3.27
C THR A 350 -28.82 -1.69 2.48
N ILE A 351 -27.97 -2.55 3.06
CA ILE A 351 -26.81 -3.10 2.36
C ILE A 351 -27.26 -4.09 1.26
N ARG A 352 -28.25 -4.95 1.53
CA ARG A 352 -28.76 -5.92 0.56
C ARG A 352 -29.39 -5.27 -0.67
N ARG A 353 -30.00 -4.10 -0.53
CA ARG A 353 -30.52 -3.32 -1.67
C ARG A 353 -29.40 -2.84 -2.61
N LEU A 354 -28.14 -2.85 -2.18
CA LEU A 354 -26.99 -2.49 -3.02
C LEU A 354 -26.40 -3.69 -3.77
N ILE A 355 -26.91 -4.92 -3.54
CA ILE A 355 -26.49 -6.10 -4.29
C ILE A 355 -27.01 -5.98 -5.71
N ILE A 356 -26.12 -6.09 -6.70
CA ILE A 356 -26.42 -5.84 -8.12
C ILE A 356 -27.60 -6.70 -8.63
N THR A 357 -27.75 -7.92 -8.10
CA THR A 357 -28.84 -8.85 -8.46
C THR A 357 -30.14 -8.61 -7.70
N ASN A 358 -30.18 -7.71 -6.73
CA ASN A 358 -31.38 -7.43 -5.96
C ASN A 358 -32.35 -6.60 -6.83
N PRO A 359 -33.64 -6.95 -6.93
CA PRO A 359 -34.63 -6.18 -7.68
C PRO A 359 -34.76 -4.70 -7.25
N ASP A 360 -34.51 -4.42 -5.97
CA ASP A 360 -34.56 -3.06 -5.40
C ASP A 360 -33.24 -2.29 -5.56
N CYS A 361 -32.21 -2.89 -6.21
CA CYS A 361 -30.95 -2.22 -6.46
C CYS A 361 -31.14 -1.06 -7.44
N PRO A 362 -30.60 0.13 -7.15
CA PRO A 362 -30.65 1.23 -8.10
C PRO A 362 -30.04 0.82 -9.43
N HIS A 363 -30.74 1.15 -10.53
CA HIS A 363 -30.24 0.85 -11.88
C HIS A 363 -28.83 1.41 -12.06
N THR A 364 -27.92 0.55 -12.54
CA THR A 364 -26.51 0.89 -12.69
C THR A 364 -26.03 0.53 -14.08
N ASP A 365 -25.65 1.55 -14.86
CA ASP A 365 -25.09 1.34 -16.20
C ASP A 365 -23.57 1.20 -16.13
N PHE A 366 -23.08 -0.02 -16.21
CA PHE A 366 -21.65 -0.35 -16.18
C PHE A 366 -20.90 -0.06 -17.49
N ASN A 367 -21.58 0.51 -18.49
CA ASN A 367 -20.98 0.91 -19.76
C ASN A 367 -20.77 2.43 -19.85
N SER A 368 -21.36 3.19 -18.93
CA SER A 368 -21.26 4.65 -18.88
C SER A 368 -20.49 5.13 -17.64
N SER A 369 -19.91 6.33 -17.73
CA SER A 369 -19.29 6.99 -16.57
C SER A 369 -20.38 7.32 -15.52
N PRO A 370 -20.08 7.18 -14.23
CA PRO A 370 -18.79 6.82 -13.64
C PRO A 370 -18.55 5.30 -13.51
N TRP A 371 -19.59 4.47 -13.68
CA TRP A 371 -19.55 3.04 -13.34
C TRP A 371 -18.71 2.18 -14.29
N LYS A 372 -18.44 2.64 -15.53
CA LYS A 372 -17.55 1.91 -16.46
C LYS A 372 -16.13 1.72 -15.90
N ASP A 373 -15.69 2.63 -15.02
CA ASP A 373 -14.37 2.68 -14.41
C ASP A 373 -14.36 2.16 -12.97
N ALA A 374 -15.48 1.56 -12.52
CA ALA A 374 -15.65 1.03 -11.18
C ALA A 374 -14.56 0.01 -10.82
N LYS A 375 -14.01 0.14 -9.62
CA LYS A 375 -13.00 -0.78 -9.09
C LYS A 375 -13.65 -1.85 -8.22
N LEU A 376 -13.14 -3.07 -8.29
CA LEU A 376 -13.55 -4.12 -7.38
C LEU A 376 -12.68 -4.13 -6.12
N VAL A 377 -13.32 -4.23 -4.96
CA VAL A 377 -12.67 -4.55 -3.68
C VAL A 377 -13.13 -5.92 -3.21
N THR A 378 -12.20 -6.83 -2.98
CA THR A 378 -12.48 -8.21 -2.55
C THR A 378 -11.38 -8.72 -1.61
N PRO A 379 -11.69 -9.49 -0.55
CA PRO A 379 -10.68 -10.10 0.31
C PRO A 379 -9.97 -11.29 -0.36
N ARG A 380 -10.34 -11.67 -1.58
CA ARG A 380 -9.88 -12.90 -2.23
C ARG A 380 -8.98 -12.65 -3.43
N HIS A 381 -7.75 -13.18 -3.36
CA HIS A 381 -6.78 -13.09 -4.45
C HIS A 381 -7.27 -13.73 -5.75
N ALA A 382 -7.95 -14.86 -5.67
CA ALA A 382 -8.47 -15.53 -6.85
C ALA A 382 -9.51 -14.67 -7.56
N VAL A 383 -10.43 -14.05 -6.84
CA VAL A 383 -11.43 -13.12 -7.39
C VAL A 383 -10.73 -11.91 -8.02
N ARG A 384 -9.80 -11.27 -7.29
CA ARG A 384 -9.02 -10.14 -7.80
C ARG A 384 -8.31 -10.47 -9.11
N ASN A 385 -7.63 -11.62 -9.17
CA ASN A 385 -6.87 -12.02 -10.36
C ASN A 385 -7.77 -12.27 -11.56
N GLN A 386 -8.87 -13.02 -11.37
CA GLN A 386 -9.83 -13.30 -12.44
C GLN A 386 -10.52 -12.01 -12.93
N TRP A 387 -10.89 -11.12 -12.00
CA TRP A 387 -11.46 -9.83 -12.35
C TRP A 387 -10.50 -8.96 -13.15
N ASN A 388 -9.25 -8.86 -12.71
CA ASN A 388 -8.23 -8.09 -13.42
C ASN A 388 -8.00 -8.63 -14.83
N SER A 389 -7.96 -9.96 -15.00
CA SER A 389 -7.84 -10.59 -16.32
C SER A 389 -9.07 -10.32 -17.21
N ALA A 390 -10.28 -10.33 -16.66
CA ALA A 390 -11.50 -9.96 -17.40
C ALA A 390 -11.51 -8.47 -17.77
N ALA A 391 -11.09 -7.62 -16.85
CA ALA A 391 -11.09 -6.16 -17.05
C ALA A 391 -10.08 -5.72 -18.12
N ILE A 392 -8.86 -6.29 -18.15
CA ILE A 392 -7.89 -5.96 -19.20
C ILE A 392 -8.36 -6.45 -20.57
N LYS A 393 -9.04 -7.60 -20.67
CA LYS A 393 -9.65 -8.07 -21.92
C LYS A 393 -10.74 -7.10 -22.39
N LYS A 394 -11.62 -6.65 -21.47
CA LYS A 394 -12.61 -5.59 -21.74
C LYS A 394 -11.94 -4.33 -22.28
N HIS A 395 -10.87 -3.87 -21.61
CA HIS A 395 -10.08 -2.72 -22.02
C HIS A 395 -9.51 -2.91 -23.44
N CYS A 396 -8.84 -4.02 -23.71
CA CYS A 396 -8.26 -4.32 -25.02
C CYS A 396 -9.31 -4.33 -26.13
N LYS A 397 -10.49 -4.93 -25.86
CA LYS A 397 -11.60 -4.96 -26.82
C LYS A 397 -12.15 -3.55 -27.10
N GLN A 398 -12.38 -2.75 -26.06
CA GLN A 398 -12.91 -1.39 -26.20
C GLN A 398 -11.93 -0.43 -26.90
N THR A 399 -10.64 -0.57 -26.59
CA THR A 399 -9.59 0.28 -27.17
C THR A 399 -8.94 -0.30 -28.42
N ARG A 400 -9.35 -1.51 -28.84
CA ARG A 400 -8.78 -2.26 -29.97
C ARG A 400 -7.28 -2.48 -29.89
N ARG A 401 -6.77 -2.66 -28.64
CA ARG A 401 -5.36 -2.88 -28.32
C ARG A 401 -5.05 -4.35 -28.18
N ARG A 402 -3.76 -4.70 -28.30
CA ARG A 402 -3.25 -6.07 -28.08
C ARG A 402 -3.04 -6.34 -26.61
N LEU A 403 -3.29 -7.60 -26.21
CA LEU A 403 -2.97 -8.10 -24.89
C LEU A 403 -1.63 -8.84 -24.96
N TYR A 404 -0.68 -8.45 -24.09
CA TYR A 404 0.62 -9.12 -23.96
C TYR A 404 0.65 -9.92 -22.66
N ILE A 405 0.98 -11.22 -22.75
CA ILE A 405 1.13 -12.10 -21.59
C ILE A 405 2.63 -12.30 -21.38
N CYS A 406 3.16 -11.77 -20.28
CA CYS A 406 4.58 -11.70 -19.99
C CYS A 406 4.95 -12.70 -18.89
N PRO A 407 5.61 -13.81 -19.21
CA PRO A 407 6.06 -14.79 -18.21
C PRO A 407 7.27 -14.26 -17.43
N ALA A 408 7.44 -14.75 -16.20
CA ALA A 408 8.67 -14.52 -15.45
C ALA A 408 9.79 -15.46 -15.92
N GLU A 409 11.04 -15.02 -15.82
CA GLU A 409 12.21 -15.89 -15.92
C GLU A 409 12.58 -16.40 -14.52
N ASP A 410 12.45 -17.72 -14.31
CA ASP A 410 12.83 -18.38 -13.06
C ASP A 410 14.14 -19.16 -13.25
N THR A 411 15.09 -18.95 -12.33
CA THR A 411 16.40 -19.62 -12.35
C THR A 411 16.74 -20.21 -10.98
N ILE A 412 17.54 -21.30 -10.99
CA ILE A 412 18.14 -21.90 -9.79
C ILE A 412 19.64 -22.02 -10.03
N GLY A 413 20.45 -21.38 -9.19
CA GLY A 413 21.91 -21.35 -9.37
C GLY A 413 22.36 -20.79 -10.72
N GLY A 414 21.59 -19.85 -11.30
CA GLY A 414 21.89 -19.23 -12.60
C GLY A 414 21.41 -20.02 -13.83
N ARG A 415 20.90 -21.24 -13.68
CA ARG A 415 20.31 -22.03 -14.77
C ARG A 415 18.79 -21.92 -14.81
N ILE A 416 18.19 -22.06 -15.97
CA ILE A 416 16.75 -22.12 -16.15
C ILE A 416 16.17 -23.33 -15.38
N VAL A 417 15.00 -23.15 -14.77
CA VAL A 417 14.30 -24.22 -14.02
C VAL A 417 13.81 -25.34 -14.94
N THR A 418 13.93 -26.58 -14.47
CA THR A 418 13.39 -27.77 -15.16
C THR A 418 11.87 -27.87 -14.98
N ASN A 419 11.20 -28.73 -15.76
CA ASN A 419 9.75 -28.95 -15.65
C ASN A 419 9.33 -29.46 -14.26
N ASP A 420 10.12 -30.34 -13.65
CA ASP A 420 9.91 -30.80 -12.28
C ASP A 420 9.97 -29.64 -11.27
N GLU A 421 10.89 -28.71 -11.48
CA GLU A 421 11.05 -27.52 -10.63
C GLU A 421 9.93 -26.51 -10.87
N LYS A 422 9.44 -26.37 -12.12
CA LYS A 422 8.23 -25.57 -12.42
C LYS A 422 7.02 -26.10 -11.64
N ILE A 423 6.80 -27.43 -11.63
CA ILE A 423 5.73 -28.04 -10.84
C ILE A 423 5.94 -27.78 -9.35
N ALA A 424 7.16 -27.94 -8.81
CA ALA A 424 7.47 -27.66 -7.43
C ALA A 424 7.23 -26.17 -7.05
N ILE A 425 7.48 -25.24 -7.96
CA ILE A 425 7.14 -23.81 -7.81
C ILE A 425 5.64 -23.63 -7.73
N MET A 426 4.85 -24.29 -8.59
CA MET A 426 3.40 -24.22 -8.61
C MET A 426 2.73 -24.89 -7.41
N THR A 427 3.31 -25.98 -6.90
CA THR A 427 2.80 -26.69 -5.71
C THR A 427 3.12 -26.01 -4.39
N ARG A 428 3.97 -24.99 -4.40
CA ARG A 428 4.29 -24.21 -3.21
C ARG A 428 3.01 -23.84 -2.46
N SER A 429 2.93 -24.24 -1.20
CA SER A 429 1.70 -24.24 -0.40
C SER A 429 0.92 -22.92 -0.46
N LYS A 430 -0.41 -23.02 -0.47
CA LYS A 430 -1.38 -21.92 -0.53
C LYS A 430 -1.20 -20.84 0.56
N GLY A 431 -0.61 -21.18 1.72
CA GLY A 431 -0.17 -20.21 2.72
C GLY A 431 0.92 -19.25 2.25
N SER A 432 1.52 -19.54 1.10
CA SER A 432 2.53 -18.74 0.42
C SER A 432 1.92 -17.68 -0.55
N GLN A 433 0.62 -17.72 -0.84
CA GLN A 433 -0.01 -16.69 -1.69
C GLN A 433 0.03 -15.30 -1.02
N SER A 434 -0.10 -15.24 0.31
CA SER A 434 0.15 -14.01 1.07
C SER A 434 1.60 -13.49 0.94
N HIS A 435 2.53 -14.35 0.52
CA HIS A 435 3.92 -13.97 0.26
C HIS A 435 4.10 -13.17 -1.03
N PHE A 436 3.22 -13.37 -2.03
CA PHE A 436 3.23 -12.56 -3.26
C PHE A 436 2.80 -11.11 -2.98
N GLU A 437 1.92 -10.89 -2.01
CA GLU A 437 1.56 -9.53 -1.59
C GLU A 437 2.66 -8.82 -0.81
N ARG A 438 3.52 -9.56 -0.12
CA ARG A 438 4.67 -9.03 0.63
C ARG A 438 5.91 -8.80 -0.24
N GLY A 439 5.72 -8.44 -1.51
CA GLY A 439 6.81 -8.13 -2.45
C GLY A 439 7.26 -9.32 -3.30
N GLY A 440 6.43 -10.34 -3.49
CA GLY A 440 6.65 -11.39 -4.49
C GLY A 440 6.33 -10.90 -5.91
N LEU A 441 7.06 -11.45 -6.90
CA LEU A 441 6.80 -11.18 -8.31
C LEU A 441 5.83 -12.21 -8.88
N MET A 442 4.89 -11.77 -9.71
CA MET A 442 3.93 -12.64 -10.40
C MET A 442 4.64 -13.59 -11.36
N LYS A 443 4.05 -14.79 -11.58
CA LYS A 443 4.53 -15.72 -12.62
C LYS A 443 4.28 -15.15 -14.00
N ASP A 444 3.05 -14.72 -14.25
CA ASP A 444 2.63 -14.12 -15.51
C ASP A 444 1.98 -12.76 -15.22
N ILE A 445 2.26 -11.78 -16.08
CA ILE A 445 1.66 -10.44 -16.02
C ILE A 445 0.99 -10.17 -17.37
N GLU A 446 -0.24 -9.69 -17.31
CA GLU A 446 -0.99 -9.22 -18.47
C GLU A 446 -0.77 -7.72 -18.63
N LEU A 447 -0.38 -7.27 -19.82
CA LEU A 447 -0.09 -5.87 -20.14
C LEU A 447 -0.80 -5.46 -21.43
N ALA A 448 -1.27 -4.23 -21.48
CA ALA A 448 -1.76 -3.58 -22.69
C ALA A 448 -1.55 -2.07 -22.60
N ILE A 449 -1.36 -1.40 -23.72
CA ILE A 449 -1.28 0.07 -23.75
C ILE A 449 -2.59 0.68 -23.24
N GLY A 450 -2.48 1.66 -22.35
CA GLY A 450 -3.63 2.30 -21.70
C GLY A 450 -4.21 1.51 -20.51
N ALA A 451 -3.69 0.31 -20.21
CA ALA A 451 -4.15 -0.47 -19.07
C ALA A 451 -3.73 0.16 -17.74
N GLU A 452 -4.64 0.10 -16.77
CA GLU A 452 -4.35 0.55 -15.41
C GLU A 452 -3.52 -0.48 -14.66
N VAL A 453 -2.42 -0.03 -14.07
CA VAL A 453 -1.48 -0.86 -13.32
C VAL A 453 -1.14 -0.24 -11.97
N MET A 454 -0.58 -1.09 -11.11
CA MET A 454 -0.08 -0.70 -9.79
C MET A 454 1.30 -1.29 -9.59
N VAL A 455 2.20 -0.48 -9.06
CA VAL A 455 3.54 -0.92 -8.63
C VAL A 455 3.40 -1.84 -7.42
N THR A 456 4.16 -2.94 -7.38
CA THR A 456 4.05 -3.96 -6.31
C THR A 456 5.25 -3.98 -5.36
N LEU A 457 6.27 -3.17 -5.62
CA LEU A 457 7.46 -3.03 -4.79
C LEU A 457 7.76 -1.56 -4.50
N ASN A 458 8.48 -1.32 -3.43
CA ASN A 458 9.11 -0.03 -3.19
C ASN A 458 10.35 0.08 -4.09
N ILE A 459 10.28 0.94 -5.10
CA ILE A 459 11.35 1.15 -6.09
C ILE A 459 12.15 2.40 -5.70
N LEU A 460 11.46 3.53 -5.59
CA LEU A 460 12.02 4.84 -5.21
C LEU A 460 10.98 5.54 -4.32
N THR A 461 11.00 5.25 -3.04
CA THR A 461 9.99 5.74 -2.08
C THR A 461 10.02 7.25 -1.93
N ASP A 462 11.20 7.85 -2.01
CA ASP A 462 11.39 9.31 -1.92
C ASP A 462 10.74 10.06 -3.11
N MET A 463 10.59 9.37 -4.25
CA MET A 463 9.95 9.89 -5.47
C MET A 463 8.48 9.42 -5.61
N ASP A 464 7.89 8.89 -4.55
CA ASP A 464 6.54 8.28 -4.56
C ASP A 464 6.41 7.08 -5.54
N VAL A 465 7.51 6.43 -5.95
CA VAL A 465 7.46 5.20 -6.74
C VAL A 465 7.52 4.00 -5.79
N ALA A 466 6.41 3.71 -5.15
CA ALA A 466 6.31 2.73 -4.07
C ALA A 466 5.21 1.70 -4.33
N ASN A 467 5.22 0.62 -3.53
CA ASN A 467 4.18 -0.40 -3.59
C ASN A 467 2.79 0.22 -3.35
N GLY A 468 1.90 0.03 -4.33
CA GLY A 468 0.53 0.52 -4.32
C GLY A 468 0.28 1.79 -5.14
N VAL A 469 1.32 2.46 -5.62
CA VAL A 469 1.17 3.59 -6.54
C VAL A 469 0.60 3.11 -7.87
N ARG A 470 -0.42 3.82 -8.36
CA ARG A 470 -1.16 3.49 -9.58
C ARG A 470 -0.75 4.37 -10.74
N GLY A 471 -0.91 3.82 -11.93
CA GLY A 471 -0.67 4.55 -13.17
C GLY A 471 -1.27 3.83 -14.37
N VAL A 472 -0.99 4.35 -15.54
CA VAL A 472 -1.46 3.84 -16.83
C VAL A 472 -0.25 3.52 -17.71
N ILE A 473 -0.30 2.39 -18.42
CA ILE A 473 0.77 1.99 -19.35
C ILE A 473 0.72 2.89 -20.59
N GLU A 474 1.82 3.61 -20.86
CA GLU A 474 1.99 4.43 -22.05
C GLU A 474 2.87 3.79 -23.11
N GLY A 475 3.78 2.89 -22.72
CA GLY A 475 4.67 2.20 -23.66
C GLY A 475 5.19 0.88 -23.09
N ILE A 476 5.52 -0.04 -23.99
CA ILE A 476 6.11 -1.34 -23.64
C ILE A 476 7.32 -1.55 -24.54
N VAL A 477 8.49 -1.75 -23.95
CA VAL A 477 9.70 -2.07 -24.67
C VAL A 477 10.06 -3.52 -24.38
N LEU A 478 9.91 -4.36 -25.40
CA LEU A 478 10.13 -5.81 -25.34
C LEU A 478 11.62 -6.13 -25.25
N ASP A 479 11.94 -7.27 -24.69
CA ASP A 479 13.32 -7.80 -24.67
C ASP A 479 13.83 -8.00 -26.12
N GLU A 480 15.12 -7.75 -26.38
CA GLU A 480 15.73 -7.89 -27.70
C GLU A 480 15.71 -9.35 -28.23
N ARG A 481 15.54 -10.32 -27.34
CA ARG A 481 15.41 -11.76 -27.68
C ARG A 481 14.00 -12.10 -28.23
N GLU A 482 13.02 -11.21 -28.14
CA GLU A 482 11.67 -11.40 -28.71
C GLU A 482 11.67 -11.16 -30.23
N ARG A 483 12.20 -12.10 -30.98
CA ARG A 483 12.29 -12.01 -32.45
C ARG A 483 11.03 -12.49 -33.18
N VAL A 484 10.21 -13.32 -32.54
CA VAL A 484 9.01 -13.92 -33.11
C VAL A 484 7.89 -13.83 -32.11
N MET A 485 6.87 -13.05 -32.42
CA MET A 485 5.67 -12.93 -31.59
C MET A 485 4.64 -13.96 -32.06
N THR A 486 4.23 -14.85 -31.19
CA THR A 486 3.14 -15.80 -31.46
C THR A 486 1.81 -15.17 -31.08
N VAL A 487 1.01 -14.79 -32.09
CA VAL A 487 -0.36 -14.29 -31.87
C VAL A 487 -1.25 -15.50 -31.61
N THR A 488 -1.98 -15.48 -30.49
CA THR A 488 -2.98 -16.50 -30.18
C THR A 488 -4.31 -16.21 -30.90
N GLU A 489 -5.20 -17.19 -30.95
CA GLU A 489 -6.55 -17.05 -31.53
C GLU A 489 -7.38 -15.94 -30.85
N THR A 490 -7.01 -15.51 -29.64
CA THR A 490 -7.72 -14.51 -28.84
C THR A 490 -7.10 -13.11 -28.86
N ASN A 491 -6.35 -12.76 -29.94
CA ASN A 491 -5.65 -11.45 -30.06
C ASN A 491 -4.67 -11.14 -28.93
N SER A 492 -4.21 -12.14 -28.20
CA SER A 492 -3.14 -12.03 -27.22
C SER A 492 -1.81 -12.48 -27.81
N ILE A 493 -0.74 -11.84 -27.35
CA ILE A 493 0.63 -12.22 -27.69
C ILE A 493 1.26 -12.83 -26.44
N GLN A 494 1.63 -14.11 -26.57
CA GLN A 494 2.41 -14.78 -25.54
C GLN A 494 3.89 -14.44 -25.75
N LEU A 495 4.46 -13.64 -24.85
CA LEU A 495 5.88 -13.34 -24.82
C LEU A 495 6.67 -14.53 -24.25
N ARG A 496 7.97 -14.58 -24.56
CA ARG A 496 8.91 -15.57 -24.02
C ARG A 496 9.72 -15.01 -22.85
N TYR A 497 9.88 -13.70 -22.83
CA TYR A 497 10.70 -12.99 -21.86
C TYR A 497 9.93 -11.82 -21.24
N PRO A 498 10.28 -11.39 -20.00
CA PRO A 498 9.79 -10.13 -19.46
C PRO A 498 10.21 -8.96 -20.35
N PRO A 499 9.37 -7.94 -20.57
CA PRO A 499 9.76 -6.72 -21.26
C PRO A 499 11.01 -6.09 -20.66
N ARG A 500 11.81 -5.41 -21.46
CA ARG A 500 12.98 -4.68 -20.97
C ARG A 500 12.60 -3.59 -19.99
N TYR A 501 11.54 -2.85 -20.29
CA TYR A 501 10.84 -1.96 -19.38
C TYR A 501 9.43 -1.65 -19.88
N VAL A 502 8.62 -1.10 -18.97
CA VAL A 502 7.29 -0.58 -19.28
C VAL A 502 7.23 0.88 -18.82
N LEU A 503 6.82 1.77 -19.72
CA LEU A 503 6.58 3.17 -19.40
C LEU A 503 5.21 3.31 -18.73
N VAL A 504 5.21 3.77 -17.49
CA VAL A 504 3.98 3.95 -16.70
C VAL A 504 3.84 5.41 -16.32
N LYS A 505 2.76 6.04 -16.75
CA LYS A 505 2.36 7.36 -16.27
C LYS A 505 1.70 7.21 -14.92
N LEU A 506 2.41 7.58 -13.88
CA LEU A 506 1.92 7.49 -12.52
C LEU A 506 0.89 8.59 -12.24
N ASN A 507 -0.16 8.27 -11.50
CA ASN A 507 -1.17 9.23 -11.08
C ASN A 507 -0.59 10.31 -10.16
N ARG A 508 0.48 9.95 -9.43
CA ARG A 508 1.21 10.81 -8.53
C ARG A 508 2.67 10.35 -8.46
N THR A 509 3.60 11.28 -8.58
CA THR A 509 5.02 11.07 -8.34
C THR A 509 5.69 12.41 -8.09
N LYS A 510 6.79 12.40 -7.32
CA LYS A 510 7.71 13.53 -7.14
C LYS A 510 8.92 13.44 -8.07
N ALA A 511 8.99 12.38 -8.88
CA ALA A 511 10.09 12.23 -9.82
C ALA A 511 10.12 13.39 -10.83
N PRO A 512 11.30 13.92 -11.15
CA PRO A 512 11.44 14.92 -12.17
C PRO A 512 11.02 14.37 -13.53
N SER A 513 10.77 15.25 -14.49
CA SER A 513 10.61 14.83 -15.88
C SER A 513 11.92 14.23 -16.37
N LEU A 514 11.88 12.97 -16.82
CA LEU A 514 13.02 12.26 -17.34
C LEU A 514 13.28 12.64 -18.80
N GLU A 515 14.54 12.54 -19.22
CA GLU A 515 14.95 12.89 -20.58
C GLU A 515 14.10 12.12 -21.62
N ASN A 516 13.52 12.87 -22.56
CA ASN A 516 12.64 12.36 -23.63
C ASN A 516 11.37 11.65 -23.16
N LEU A 517 10.95 11.80 -21.88
CA LEU A 517 9.69 11.27 -21.38
C LEU A 517 8.75 12.38 -20.92
N PRO A 518 7.43 12.22 -21.12
CA PRO A 518 6.43 13.12 -20.56
C PRO A 518 6.49 13.17 -19.03
N GLN A 519 5.97 14.23 -18.46
CA GLN A 519 5.85 14.38 -17.01
C GLN A 519 5.08 13.19 -16.39
N ASN A 520 5.54 12.73 -15.22
CA ASN A 520 5.00 11.60 -14.47
C ASN A 520 5.16 10.22 -15.16
N VAL A 521 5.83 10.14 -16.28
CA VAL A 521 6.12 8.85 -16.94
C VAL A 521 7.42 8.28 -16.42
N ILE A 522 7.34 7.10 -15.82
CA ILE A 522 8.49 6.42 -15.19
C ILE A 522 8.71 5.05 -15.87
N PRO A 523 9.96 4.71 -16.24
CA PRO A 523 10.30 3.40 -16.75
C PRO A 523 10.34 2.37 -15.59
N ILE A 524 9.44 1.41 -15.61
CA ILE A 524 9.43 0.28 -14.67
C ILE A 524 10.19 -0.87 -15.29
N VAL A 525 11.33 -1.23 -14.72
CA VAL A 525 12.19 -2.32 -15.17
C VAL A 525 11.93 -3.61 -14.38
N PRO A 526 12.15 -4.80 -14.99
CA PRO A 526 12.10 -6.05 -14.25
C PRO A 526 13.16 -6.13 -13.16
N VAL A 527 12.81 -6.78 -12.05
CA VAL A 527 13.68 -6.94 -10.88
C VAL A 527 13.84 -8.41 -10.51
N LYS A 528 14.92 -8.75 -9.81
CA LYS A 528 15.17 -10.11 -9.30
C LYS A 528 14.69 -10.24 -7.87
N LYS A 529 13.93 -11.32 -7.59
CA LYS A 529 13.55 -11.70 -6.21
C LYS A 529 13.76 -13.18 -6.01
N THR A 530 14.21 -13.55 -4.80
CA THR A 530 14.47 -14.94 -4.44
C THR A 530 13.41 -15.49 -3.51
N PHE A 531 13.10 -16.78 -3.69
CA PHE A 531 12.24 -17.53 -2.79
C PHE A 531 12.67 -19.00 -2.71
N THR A 532 12.26 -19.68 -1.67
CA THR A 532 12.63 -21.09 -1.46
C THR A 532 11.49 -22.03 -1.85
N ILE A 533 11.82 -23.10 -2.54
CA ILE A 533 10.95 -24.27 -2.78
C ILE A 533 11.55 -25.50 -2.11
N THR A 534 10.73 -26.52 -1.90
CA THR A 534 11.20 -27.84 -1.45
C THR A 534 10.87 -28.86 -2.54
N LYS A 535 11.89 -29.55 -3.04
CA LYS A 535 11.76 -30.64 -4.00
C LYS A 535 12.43 -31.88 -3.42
N ASN A 536 11.69 -32.98 -3.29
CA ASN A 536 12.19 -34.24 -2.72
C ASN A 536 12.92 -34.06 -1.36
N GLY A 537 12.35 -33.22 -0.48
CA GLY A 537 12.94 -32.92 0.83
C GLY A 537 14.10 -31.90 0.82
N THR A 538 14.63 -31.56 -0.36
CA THR A 538 15.72 -30.60 -0.51
C THR A 538 15.18 -29.18 -0.72
N LYS A 539 15.70 -28.22 0.05
CA LYS A 539 15.39 -26.79 -0.12
C LYS A 539 16.24 -26.20 -1.23
N MET A 540 15.61 -25.54 -2.18
CA MET A 540 16.24 -24.87 -3.32
C MET A 540 15.81 -23.41 -3.38
N THR A 541 16.73 -22.51 -3.69
CA THR A 541 16.45 -21.08 -3.87
C THR A 541 16.20 -20.78 -5.34
N VAL A 542 15.01 -20.31 -5.66
CA VAL A 542 14.62 -19.83 -6.99
C VAL A 542 14.82 -18.33 -7.04
N THR A 543 15.43 -17.85 -8.12
CA THR A 543 15.50 -16.42 -8.45
C THR A 543 14.51 -16.14 -9.57
N ARG A 544 13.51 -15.30 -9.32
CA ARG A 544 12.53 -14.84 -10.30
C ARG A 544 12.89 -13.46 -10.81
N TYR A 545 12.88 -13.29 -12.11
CA TYR A 545 13.05 -12.00 -12.79
C TYR A 545 11.73 -11.63 -13.48
N GLN A 546 11.12 -10.51 -13.08
CA GLN A 546 9.83 -10.05 -13.57
C GLN A 546 9.60 -8.57 -13.24
N LEU A 547 8.70 -7.92 -13.96
CA LEU A 547 8.22 -6.57 -13.66
C LEU A 547 7.52 -6.52 -12.29
N PRO A 548 7.79 -5.52 -11.46
CA PRO A 548 7.08 -5.30 -10.20
C PRO A 548 5.74 -4.57 -10.42
N LEU A 549 4.90 -5.09 -11.33
CA LEU A 549 3.61 -4.53 -11.70
C LEU A 549 2.47 -5.54 -11.52
N THR A 550 1.27 -5.05 -11.31
CA THR A 550 0.01 -5.80 -11.38
C THR A 550 -1.10 -4.90 -11.91
N LEU A 551 -2.13 -5.47 -12.51
CA LEU A 551 -3.30 -4.72 -12.95
C LEU A 551 -4.02 -4.06 -11.76
N ALA A 552 -4.68 -2.92 -12.00
CA ALA A 552 -5.29 -2.07 -10.99
C ALA A 552 -6.80 -1.85 -11.17
N TYR A 553 -7.52 -2.84 -11.71
CA TYR A 553 -8.99 -2.84 -11.82
C TYR A 553 -9.67 -3.47 -10.60
N ALA A 554 -8.97 -4.35 -9.89
CA ALA A 554 -9.44 -4.97 -8.65
C ALA A 554 -8.33 -4.96 -7.59
N PHE A 555 -8.74 -4.73 -6.34
CA PHE A 555 -7.85 -4.64 -5.19
C PHE A 555 -8.24 -5.65 -4.13
N THR A 556 -7.26 -6.11 -3.35
CA THR A 556 -7.60 -6.69 -2.06
C THR A 556 -8.02 -5.59 -1.10
N ASP A 557 -8.85 -5.94 -0.14
CA ASP A 557 -9.29 -5.05 0.93
C ASP A 557 -8.10 -4.44 1.69
N TYR A 558 -7.04 -5.21 1.96
CA TYR A 558 -5.77 -4.70 2.51
C TYR A 558 -5.15 -3.58 1.67
N ARG A 559 -5.13 -3.74 0.34
CA ARG A 559 -4.57 -2.72 -0.56
C ARG A 559 -5.50 -1.54 -0.79
N SER A 560 -6.78 -1.68 -0.49
CA SER A 560 -7.75 -0.59 -0.54
C SER A 560 -7.76 0.26 0.74
N GLN A 561 -7.13 -0.20 1.83
CA GLN A 561 -7.05 0.57 3.07
C GLN A 561 -6.40 1.94 2.82
N GLY A 562 -6.93 2.97 3.48
CA GLY A 562 -6.49 4.35 3.27
C GLY A 562 -6.97 5.02 1.97
N GLN A 563 -7.48 4.25 0.98
CA GLN A 563 -7.94 4.79 -0.31
C GLN A 563 -9.44 5.09 -0.30
N THR A 564 -9.86 6.07 -1.12
CA THR A 564 -11.25 6.30 -1.51
C THR A 564 -11.42 5.81 -2.93
N LEU A 565 -12.47 5.05 -3.20
CA LEU A 565 -12.76 4.48 -4.52
C LEU A 565 -14.18 4.87 -4.93
N GLU A 566 -14.29 5.57 -6.05
CA GLU A 566 -15.57 6.06 -6.58
C GLU A 566 -15.63 5.88 -8.09
N PRO A 567 -16.58 5.09 -8.56
CA PRO A 567 -17.43 4.17 -7.82
C PRO A 567 -16.70 2.87 -7.46
N VAL A 568 -17.27 2.10 -6.52
CA VAL A 568 -16.69 0.84 -6.06
C VAL A 568 -17.71 -0.30 -6.11
N ILE A 569 -17.25 -1.46 -6.58
CA ILE A 569 -17.95 -2.74 -6.44
C ILE A 569 -17.28 -3.51 -5.32
N VAL A 570 -18.04 -4.07 -4.40
CA VAL A 570 -17.53 -4.81 -3.24
C VAL A 570 -17.97 -6.26 -3.32
N ASP A 571 -17.03 -7.18 -3.17
CA ASP A 571 -17.30 -8.62 -3.07
C ASP A 571 -16.90 -9.14 -1.69
N ILE A 572 -17.88 -9.25 -0.81
CA ILE A 572 -17.77 -9.81 0.54
C ILE A 572 -18.58 -11.11 0.67
N GLY A 573 -18.83 -11.77 -0.43
CA GLY A 573 -19.51 -13.07 -0.44
C GLY A 573 -18.75 -14.15 0.34
N PRO A 574 -19.47 -15.17 0.89
CA PRO A 574 -18.85 -16.23 1.66
C PRO A 574 -17.75 -16.95 0.85
N PRO A 575 -16.54 -17.07 1.39
CA PRO A 575 -15.44 -17.70 0.67
C PRO A 575 -15.54 -19.23 0.69
N PRO A 576 -14.94 -19.93 -0.29
CA PRO A 576 -14.96 -21.40 -0.34
C PRO A 576 -14.13 -22.05 0.76
N TYR A 577 -13.18 -21.29 1.35
CA TYR A 577 -12.33 -21.70 2.47
C TYR A 577 -12.09 -20.54 3.44
N GLY A 578 -11.98 -20.88 4.72
CA GLY A 578 -11.77 -19.89 5.78
C GLY A 578 -13.04 -19.06 6.03
N ARG A 579 -12.90 -17.96 6.72
CA ARG A 579 -13.99 -17.02 7.01
C ARG A 579 -13.50 -15.59 6.80
N LEU A 580 -14.41 -14.70 6.45
CA LEU A 580 -14.18 -13.27 6.54
C LEU A 580 -14.26 -12.85 8.01
N THR A 581 -13.65 -11.73 8.31
CA THR A 581 -13.74 -11.07 9.60
C THR A 581 -14.56 -9.78 9.47
N PRO A 582 -15.12 -9.23 10.55
CA PRO A 582 -15.76 -7.92 10.53
C PRO A 582 -14.85 -6.83 9.96
N PHE A 583 -13.53 -6.91 10.17
CA PHE A 583 -12.55 -5.98 9.59
C PHE A 583 -12.56 -5.98 8.06
N ASN A 584 -12.62 -7.17 7.42
CA ASN A 584 -12.72 -7.28 5.95
C ASN A 584 -13.95 -6.53 5.44
N VAL A 585 -15.09 -6.73 6.10
CA VAL A 585 -16.37 -6.12 5.70
C VAL A 585 -16.34 -4.60 5.90
N TYR A 586 -15.94 -4.14 7.08
CA TYR A 586 -15.87 -2.71 7.38
C TYR A 586 -14.90 -1.98 6.44
N VAL A 587 -13.68 -2.51 6.26
CA VAL A 587 -12.69 -1.88 5.37
C VAL A 587 -13.21 -1.82 3.94
N ALA A 588 -13.78 -2.91 3.40
CA ALA A 588 -14.28 -2.93 2.03
C ALA A 588 -15.44 -1.95 1.82
N LEU A 589 -16.47 -1.96 2.69
CA LEU A 589 -17.65 -1.11 2.57
C LEU A 589 -17.34 0.37 2.83
N SER A 590 -16.38 0.67 3.70
CA SER A 590 -15.95 2.04 3.97
C SER A 590 -15.15 2.70 2.84
N ARG A 591 -14.89 2.01 1.72
CA ARG A 591 -14.24 2.61 0.52
C ARG A 591 -15.18 3.51 -0.27
N GLY A 592 -16.48 3.19 -0.27
CA GLY A 592 -17.51 4.03 -0.91
C GLY A 592 -17.90 5.23 -0.06
N THR A 593 -18.28 6.32 -0.75
CA THR A 593 -18.66 7.60 -0.10
C THR A 593 -20.16 7.75 0.13
N GLY A 594 -20.98 6.86 -0.44
CA GLY A 594 -22.43 6.86 -0.30
C GLY A 594 -23.06 5.73 -1.10
N ARG A 595 -24.36 5.48 -0.88
CA ARG A 595 -25.12 4.41 -1.53
C ARG A 595 -25.16 4.53 -3.06
N ASP A 596 -24.99 5.72 -3.61
CA ASP A 596 -24.97 5.94 -5.06
C ASP A 596 -23.65 5.49 -5.70
N ASN A 597 -22.57 5.41 -4.92
CA ASN A 597 -21.22 5.11 -5.40
C ASN A 597 -20.71 3.72 -5.02
N ILE A 598 -21.57 2.87 -4.43
CA ILE A 598 -21.21 1.51 -4.02
C ILE A 598 -22.22 0.48 -4.51
N ARG A 599 -21.74 -0.67 -4.97
CA ARG A 599 -22.55 -1.87 -5.25
C ARG A 599 -21.89 -3.10 -4.68
N LEU A 600 -22.68 -4.09 -4.30
CA LEU A 600 -22.20 -5.40 -3.88
C LEU A 600 -22.38 -6.40 -5.02
N LEU A 601 -21.33 -7.16 -5.29
CA LEU A 601 -21.35 -8.17 -6.35
C LEU A 601 -22.23 -9.37 -6.01
N ARG A 602 -22.23 -9.78 -4.73
CA ARG A 602 -22.93 -10.98 -4.23
C ARG A 602 -23.46 -10.75 -2.82
N ASP A 603 -24.37 -11.63 -2.38
CA ASP A 603 -24.85 -11.65 -0.99
C ASP A 603 -23.75 -12.06 0.00
N PHE A 604 -23.91 -11.72 1.25
CA PHE A 604 -22.92 -11.81 2.31
C PHE A 604 -23.47 -12.49 3.57
N ASP A 605 -22.57 -12.93 4.45
CA ASP A 605 -22.91 -13.47 5.76
C ASP A 605 -23.23 -12.32 6.74
N GLU A 606 -24.50 -12.14 7.07
CA GLU A 606 -24.97 -11.07 7.96
C GLU A 606 -24.44 -11.17 9.38
N THR A 607 -24.02 -12.35 9.83
CA THR A 607 -23.46 -12.55 11.18
C THR A 607 -22.19 -11.73 11.38
N LEU A 608 -21.46 -11.43 10.30
CA LEU A 608 -20.26 -10.57 10.32
C LEU A 608 -20.56 -9.10 10.70
N LEU A 609 -21.83 -8.69 10.59
CA LEU A 609 -22.29 -7.33 10.88
C LEU A 609 -22.91 -7.20 12.29
N GLN A 610 -23.14 -8.33 12.95
CA GLN A 610 -23.91 -8.42 14.20
C GLN A 610 -23.03 -8.70 15.43
N HIS A 611 -21.71 -8.82 15.23
CA HIS A 611 -20.76 -9.09 16.31
C HIS A 611 -19.62 -8.07 16.28
N HIS A 612 -19.28 -7.54 17.44
CA HIS A 612 -18.12 -6.65 17.57
C HIS A 612 -16.84 -7.36 17.12
N PRO A 613 -15.95 -6.68 16.37
CA PRO A 613 -14.72 -7.29 15.85
C PRO A 613 -13.84 -7.96 16.91
N SER A 614 -13.77 -7.37 18.10
CA SER A 614 -12.97 -7.89 19.22
C SER A 614 -13.41 -7.26 20.53
N GLU A 615 -13.58 -8.06 21.59
CA GLU A 615 -13.87 -7.55 22.93
C GLU A 615 -12.75 -6.65 23.45
N TYR A 616 -11.49 -6.99 23.16
CA TYR A 616 -10.37 -6.13 23.54
C TYR A 616 -10.39 -4.78 22.85
N LEU A 617 -10.88 -4.72 21.61
CA LEU A 617 -11.07 -3.47 20.90
C LEU A 617 -12.20 -2.63 21.49
N ARG A 618 -13.29 -3.26 21.91
CA ARG A 618 -14.40 -2.58 22.60
C ARG A 618 -13.93 -1.91 23.90
N LEU A 619 -13.14 -2.62 24.69
CA LEU A 619 -12.55 -2.08 25.91
C LEU A 619 -11.55 -0.93 25.62
N GLU A 620 -10.82 -1.04 24.53
CA GLU A 620 -9.91 0.02 24.10
C GLU A 620 -10.66 1.27 23.62
N ASP A 621 -11.80 1.09 22.93
CA ASP A 621 -12.66 2.22 22.54
C ASP A 621 -13.13 2.99 23.79
N GLU A 622 -13.58 2.28 24.84
CA GLU A 622 -13.98 2.90 26.12
C GLU A 622 -12.81 3.63 26.79
N ARG A 623 -11.60 3.05 26.77
CA ARG A 623 -10.38 3.69 27.29
C ARG A 623 -10.06 4.98 26.54
N LEU A 624 -10.08 4.92 25.20
CA LEU A 624 -9.78 6.07 24.34
C LEU A 624 -10.85 7.18 24.49
N ASP A 625 -12.12 6.82 24.65
CA ASP A 625 -13.19 7.79 24.89
C ASP A 625 -12.99 8.52 26.23
N SER A 626 -12.72 7.79 27.30
CA SER A 626 -12.41 8.39 28.62
C SER A 626 -11.18 9.30 28.58
N LEU A 627 -10.11 8.89 27.89
CA LEU A 627 -8.91 9.71 27.74
C LEU A 627 -9.14 10.94 26.85
N ASN A 628 -9.98 10.83 25.81
CA ASN A 628 -10.36 11.96 24.99
C ASN A 628 -11.10 13.05 25.80
N ASP A 629 -12.02 12.62 26.68
CA ASP A 629 -12.76 13.54 27.53
C ASP A 629 -11.84 14.21 28.56
N SER A 630 -10.98 13.44 29.22
CA SER A 630 -9.97 13.99 30.14
C SER A 630 -9.00 14.95 29.43
N THR A 631 -8.56 14.60 28.20
CA THR A 631 -7.69 15.49 27.38
C THR A 631 -8.41 16.80 27.05
N LYS A 632 -9.71 16.72 26.74
CA LYS A 632 -10.54 17.91 26.44
C LYS A 632 -10.63 18.83 27.66
N GLU A 633 -10.97 18.30 28.82
CA GLU A 633 -11.07 19.06 30.07
C GLU A 633 -9.75 19.74 30.43
N ILE A 634 -8.61 19.00 30.37
CA ILE A 634 -7.28 19.55 30.64
C ILE A 634 -6.93 20.66 29.63
N TRP A 635 -7.29 20.48 28.36
CA TRP A 635 -6.99 21.46 27.32
C TRP A 635 -7.82 22.73 27.46
N GLU A 636 -9.11 22.61 27.78
CA GLU A 636 -10.01 23.73 28.02
C GLU A 636 -9.58 24.55 29.26
N SER A 637 -9.19 23.90 30.36
CA SER A 637 -8.66 24.59 31.52
C SER A 637 -7.41 25.40 31.21
N ARG A 638 -6.46 24.84 30.47
CA ARG A 638 -5.22 25.55 30.03
C ARG A 638 -5.52 26.77 29.16
N ARG A 639 -6.53 26.70 28.30
CA ARG A 639 -6.93 27.86 27.47
C ARG A 639 -7.45 29.02 28.31
N HIS A 640 -8.12 28.75 29.43
CA HIS A 640 -8.59 29.78 30.34
C HIS A 640 -7.46 30.43 31.16
N ASP A 641 -6.32 29.73 31.36
CA ASP A 641 -5.18 30.28 32.12
C ASP A 641 -4.24 31.14 31.23
N VAL A 642 -4.39 31.11 29.91
CA VAL A 642 -3.54 31.83 28.93
C VAL A 642 -4.22 33.10 28.41
N TYR A 643 -5.52 33.32 28.68
CA TYR A 643 -6.28 34.51 28.34
C TYR A 643 -6.80 35.19 29.65
#